data_4c366a2ada408cf455c85146e0ae0e97
#
_entry.id   4c366a2ada408cf455c85146e0ae0e97
#
_cell.length_a   1.000
_cell.length_b   1.000
_cell.length_c   1.000
_cell.angle_alpha   90.00
_cell.angle_beta   90.00
_cell.angle_gamma   90.00
#
_symmetry.space_group_name_H-M   'P 1'
#
loop_
_entity.id
_entity.type
_entity.pdbx_description
1 polymer ?
#
loop_
_entity_poly.entity_id
_entity_poly.type
_entity_poly.pdbx_seq_one_letter_code
_entity_poly.pdbx_strand_id
1 'polypeptide(L)'
;MTKPPRPTPGLPDRETLARFIREAGETDVDAIARAFGLKGGQRRELRHLLKDMKEGGALARRGRKGVAEPGTLPPVGVAEVTERDADGELYVRLIKAGEDVPSVRLAPSKGDAVAGAPGMGDRVLVRFETTEGGETEARLIKRLGGGVSSQRMLGVVRKARGQVRVEPVDRRAKDTLAIAHADAADLRDGDLVLAQIQAAPGQRFGPKAAKILEVVGQEDDPRAASLIAIHTHGIPMGFSPAAEAEAAAASAPTLAGRTDLRDIPLVTIDPPDARDHDDAVYAEPDEDPNNEGGWVVWAAIADVAAYVTPGSALDREARDKGNSVYFPDRVEPMLPHTLSSNMCSLLDGQNRACMAVRMVFDKRGKKTGHRFVRGLMRSAGKLSYEQAQAAVDGEVDDVTGPLLERVLKPLWAAYRCMKIGRDARSPLAIESAERRIVFNTEGEIASITRRESLEAHRLIEEIMIQANVCAAETLEQRRSPLIYRVHDEPSMEKIAALADFLATIGVNWAKGETIRTERFNRLLEQTREGPHAEIVNEVVLRSQMQAVYSPDNIGHFGLNLQRYAHFTSPIRRYADLIVHRALIAALKLGDDGLTQKDIVRLAETADIITAAERRAMAAERDATDRYIAAFLAERVGAEFAGRITGVTRFGLFVRLDETGADGLVPVSSLGTEYFVHDDRAHALVGERSGVRYRLGSRVEVRLREATPLTGGLVLEMLSEPDPADPTAARPRLGVRGRGGRPSNVRTGKTRGKGGGRRRG
;
A
#
# COMPACT_ATOMS: atom_id res chain seq x y z
N MET A 1 19.35 25.01 -30.05
CA MET A 1 17.85 25.09 -30.07
C MET A 1 17.43 25.88 -31.27
N THR A 2 17.01 25.23 -32.34
CA THR A 2 16.48 25.84 -33.57
C THR A 2 15.08 26.38 -33.26
N LYS A 3 14.81 27.66 -33.59
CA LYS A 3 13.48 28.29 -33.48
C LYS A 3 12.48 27.46 -34.28
N PRO A 4 11.31 27.13 -33.69
CA PRO A 4 10.25 26.46 -34.46
C PRO A 4 9.82 27.25 -35.67
N PRO A 5 9.40 26.62 -36.77
CA PRO A 5 8.94 27.29 -37.97
C PRO A 5 7.72 28.18 -37.67
N ARG A 6 7.67 29.37 -38.31
CA ARG A 6 6.55 30.31 -38.14
C ARG A 6 5.28 29.72 -38.78
N PRO A 7 4.16 29.58 -38.00
CA PRO A 7 2.91 29.05 -38.53
C PRO A 7 2.30 29.98 -39.59
N THR A 8 1.53 29.38 -40.51
CA THR A 8 0.81 30.10 -41.58
C THR A 8 -0.26 31.00 -40.94
N PRO A 9 -0.41 32.27 -41.40
CA PRO A 9 -1.42 33.17 -40.85
C PRO A 9 -2.84 32.68 -41.14
N GLY A 10 -3.70 32.59 -40.11
CA GLY A 10 -5.10 32.19 -40.18
C GLY A 10 -5.56 31.38 -38.97
N LEU A 11 -6.89 31.16 -38.83
CA LEU A 11 -7.41 30.29 -37.77
C LEU A 11 -6.93 28.85 -38.03
N PRO A 12 -6.12 28.25 -37.15
CA PRO A 12 -5.62 26.88 -37.32
C PRO A 12 -6.73 25.85 -37.11
N ASP A 13 -6.63 24.73 -37.82
CA ASP A 13 -7.45 23.55 -37.50
C ASP A 13 -7.05 22.90 -36.17
N ARG A 14 -7.86 21.94 -35.69
CA ARG A 14 -7.68 21.29 -34.41
C ARG A 14 -6.33 20.58 -34.31
N GLU A 15 -5.87 19.94 -35.37
CA GLU A 15 -4.62 19.16 -35.40
C GLU A 15 -3.38 20.06 -35.38
N THR A 16 -3.40 21.12 -36.18
CA THR A 16 -2.34 22.14 -36.20
C THR A 16 -2.23 22.85 -34.87
N LEU A 17 -3.38 23.13 -34.21
CA LEU A 17 -3.43 23.77 -32.91
C LEU A 17 -2.90 22.84 -31.80
N ALA A 18 -3.30 21.57 -31.81
CA ALA A 18 -2.80 20.56 -30.88
C ALA A 18 -1.28 20.37 -31.01
N ARG A 19 -0.76 20.26 -32.24
CA ARG A 19 0.67 20.18 -32.50
C ARG A 19 1.42 21.41 -32.01
N PHE A 20 0.93 22.61 -32.27
CA PHE A 20 1.54 23.85 -31.78
C PHE A 20 1.58 23.90 -30.23
N ILE A 21 0.47 23.51 -29.58
CA ILE A 21 0.40 23.48 -28.11
C ILE A 21 1.37 22.43 -27.54
N ARG A 22 1.52 21.26 -28.18
CA ARG A 22 2.49 20.22 -27.81
C ARG A 22 3.93 20.72 -27.89
N GLU A 23 4.28 21.39 -28.98
CA GLU A 23 5.62 21.95 -29.19
C GLU A 23 5.93 23.14 -28.26
N ALA A 24 4.91 23.93 -27.91
CA ALA A 24 5.03 25.05 -27.00
C ALA A 24 5.01 24.66 -25.52
N GLY A 25 4.54 23.45 -25.18
CA GLY A 25 4.33 22.96 -23.83
C GLY A 25 3.12 23.60 -23.15
N GLU A 26 3.28 24.73 -22.48
CA GLU A 26 2.20 25.53 -21.90
C GLU A 26 2.08 26.85 -22.67
N THR A 27 0.87 27.20 -23.10
CA THR A 27 0.59 28.44 -23.84
C THR A 27 -0.77 29.02 -23.48
N ASP A 28 -1.02 30.28 -23.87
CA ASP A 28 -2.30 30.94 -23.64
C ASP A 28 -2.94 31.40 -24.95
N VAL A 29 -4.22 31.80 -24.87
CA VAL A 29 -5.00 32.29 -26.01
C VAL A 29 -4.30 33.45 -26.71
N ASP A 30 -3.65 34.35 -25.99
CA ASP A 30 -2.98 35.51 -26.54
C ASP A 30 -1.64 35.16 -27.22
N ALA A 31 -0.92 34.19 -26.71
CA ALA A 31 0.30 33.64 -27.32
C ALA A 31 -0.04 32.89 -28.62
N ILE A 32 -1.07 32.04 -28.60
CA ILE A 32 -1.55 31.34 -29.81
C ILE A 32 -2.04 32.37 -30.86
N ALA A 33 -2.83 33.35 -30.45
CA ALA A 33 -3.34 34.38 -31.36
C ALA A 33 -2.18 35.19 -31.98
N ARG A 34 -1.14 35.49 -31.25
CA ARG A 34 0.08 36.15 -31.78
C ARG A 34 0.85 35.27 -32.76
N ALA A 35 1.01 33.98 -32.43
CA ALA A 35 1.74 33.01 -33.25
C ALA A 35 1.08 32.83 -34.63
N PHE A 36 -0.25 32.76 -34.68
CA PHE A 36 -1.05 32.58 -35.90
C PHE A 36 -1.55 33.88 -36.51
N GLY A 37 -1.20 35.06 -35.98
CA GLY A 37 -1.56 36.36 -36.50
C GLY A 37 -3.03 36.70 -36.41
N LEU A 38 -3.78 36.10 -35.46
CA LEU A 38 -5.26 36.24 -35.38
C LEU A 38 -5.70 37.58 -34.78
N LYS A 39 -6.70 38.23 -35.43
CA LYS A 39 -7.23 39.53 -35.02
C LYS A 39 -8.77 39.51 -34.93
N GLY A 40 -9.33 40.39 -34.10
CA GLY A 40 -10.78 40.63 -34.04
C GLY A 40 -11.64 39.38 -33.79
N GLY A 41 -12.51 39.03 -34.72
CA GLY A 41 -13.43 37.89 -34.66
C GLY A 41 -12.74 36.54 -34.57
N GLN A 42 -11.60 36.35 -35.23
CA GLN A 42 -10.83 35.10 -35.21
C GLN A 42 -10.32 34.72 -33.81
N ARG A 43 -10.04 35.70 -32.93
CA ARG A 43 -9.71 35.44 -31.54
C ARG A 43 -10.89 34.88 -30.72
N ARG A 44 -12.12 35.23 -31.13
CA ARG A 44 -13.33 34.69 -30.51
C ARG A 44 -13.53 33.22 -30.93
N GLU A 45 -13.35 32.97 -32.22
CA GLU A 45 -13.40 31.61 -32.79
C GLU A 45 -12.31 30.70 -32.20
N LEU A 46 -11.09 31.20 -32.02
CA LEU A 46 -10.02 30.46 -31.30
C LEU A 46 -10.43 30.10 -29.89
N ARG A 47 -11.08 31.00 -29.13
CA ARG A 47 -11.57 30.67 -27.77
C ARG A 47 -12.63 29.58 -27.77
N HIS A 48 -13.54 29.58 -28.75
CA HIS A 48 -14.53 28.52 -28.91
C HIS A 48 -13.84 27.20 -29.26
N LEU A 49 -12.94 27.21 -30.23
CA LEU A 49 -12.19 26.02 -30.62
C LEU A 49 -11.39 25.41 -29.45
N LEU A 50 -10.71 26.24 -28.65
CA LEU A 50 -9.98 25.78 -27.45
C LEU A 50 -10.92 25.29 -26.35
N LYS A 51 -12.13 25.86 -26.25
CA LYS A 51 -13.16 25.38 -25.32
C LYS A 51 -13.66 24.00 -25.73
N ASP A 52 -14.00 23.82 -27.01
CA ASP A 52 -14.44 22.52 -27.53
C ASP A 52 -13.37 21.42 -27.39
N MET A 53 -12.09 21.77 -27.62
CA MET A 53 -10.96 20.84 -27.45
C MET A 53 -10.74 20.47 -25.99
N LYS A 54 -11.03 21.35 -25.03
CA LYS A 54 -11.00 21.04 -23.61
C LYS A 54 -12.16 20.15 -23.18
N GLU A 55 -13.36 20.46 -23.63
CA GLU A 55 -14.55 19.65 -23.35
C GLU A 55 -14.46 18.25 -23.97
N GLY A 56 -13.78 18.14 -25.11
CA GLY A 56 -13.47 16.87 -25.77
C GLY A 56 -12.22 16.14 -25.25
N GLY A 57 -11.60 16.61 -24.17
CA GLY A 57 -10.43 15.95 -23.56
C GLY A 57 -9.10 16.07 -24.30
N ALA A 58 -9.07 16.76 -25.44
CA ALA A 58 -7.86 16.95 -26.25
C ALA A 58 -6.86 17.97 -25.68
N LEU A 59 -7.29 18.80 -24.71
CA LEU A 59 -6.46 19.80 -24.03
C LEU A 59 -6.82 19.88 -22.55
N ALA A 60 -5.80 20.03 -21.70
CA ALA A 60 -5.96 20.31 -20.30
C ALA A 60 -5.90 21.81 -19.99
N ARG A 61 -6.64 22.25 -18.98
CA ARG A 61 -6.57 23.62 -18.47
C ARG A 61 -5.35 23.80 -17.59
N ARG A 62 -4.60 24.88 -17.83
CA ARG A 62 -3.45 25.27 -16.98
C ARG A 62 -3.66 26.67 -16.41
N GLY A 63 -3.70 26.75 -15.08
CA GLY A 63 -3.93 28.02 -14.39
C GLY A 63 -5.20 28.76 -14.83
N ARG A 64 -5.18 30.10 -14.77
CA ARG A 64 -6.36 30.93 -15.08
C ARG A 64 -6.62 31.09 -16.59
N LYS A 65 -5.59 31.02 -17.44
CA LYS A 65 -5.70 31.31 -18.89
C LYS A 65 -4.94 30.30 -19.77
N GLY A 66 -4.09 29.42 -19.22
CA GLY A 66 -3.24 28.51 -19.97
C GLY A 66 -3.96 27.26 -20.48
N VAL A 67 -3.40 26.69 -21.53
CA VAL A 67 -3.75 25.39 -22.12
C VAL A 67 -2.48 24.59 -22.39
N ALA A 68 -2.54 23.26 -22.17
CA ALA A 68 -1.47 22.32 -22.47
C ALA A 68 -2.08 20.97 -22.90
N GLU A 69 -1.24 20.07 -23.39
CA GLU A 69 -1.63 18.68 -23.65
C GLU A 69 -1.91 17.95 -22.31
N PRO A 70 -2.93 17.07 -22.25
CA PRO A 70 -3.15 16.24 -21.06
C PRO A 70 -1.87 15.48 -20.67
N GLY A 71 -1.59 15.40 -19.37
CA GLY A 71 -0.39 14.71 -18.87
C GLY A 71 0.94 15.49 -18.91
N THR A 72 1.01 16.64 -19.58
CA THR A 72 2.25 17.44 -19.65
C THR A 72 2.57 18.12 -18.31
N LEU A 73 3.80 17.98 -17.84
CA LEU A 73 4.30 18.64 -16.63
C LEU A 73 4.73 20.09 -16.92
N PRO A 74 4.42 21.07 -16.07
CA PRO A 74 4.96 22.42 -16.21
C PRO A 74 6.48 22.42 -15.90
N PRO A 75 7.25 23.37 -16.48
CA PRO A 75 8.69 23.46 -16.16
C PRO A 75 8.99 23.65 -14.67
N VAL A 76 8.10 24.31 -13.92
CA VAL A 76 8.16 24.50 -12.48
C VAL A 76 6.76 24.41 -11.90
N GLY A 77 6.60 23.66 -10.82
CA GLY A 77 5.30 23.45 -10.18
C GLY A 77 5.38 23.21 -8.68
N VAL A 78 4.25 23.46 -8.00
CA VAL A 78 4.08 23.06 -6.61
C VAL A 78 3.57 21.63 -6.59
N ALA A 79 4.33 20.76 -5.97
CA ALA A 79 4.03 19.34 -5.86
C ALA A 79 4.00 18.90 -4.39
N GLU A 80 3.36 17.80 -4.12
CA GLU A 80 3.35 17.14 -2.83
C GLU A 80 4.14 15.83 -2.93
N VAL A 81 4.92 15.51 -1.90
CA VAL A 81 5.61 14.22 -1.80
C VAL A 81 4.58 13.17 -1.41
N THR A 82 4.18 12.33 -2.37
CA THR A 82 3.06 11.39 -2.20
C THR A 82 3.49 9.95 -2.04
N GLU A 83 4.68 9.58 -2.50
CA GLU A 83 5.12 8.19 -2.52
C GLU A 83 6.59 8.09 -2.15
N ARG A 84 6.95 6.95 -1.57
CA ARG A 84 8.31 6.53 -1.33
C ARG A 84 8.43 5.07 -1.76
N ASP A 85 9.38 4.77 -2.64
CA ASP A 85 9.61 3.39 -3.07
C ASP A 85 10.41 2.57 -2.04
N ALA A 86 10.61 1.29 -2.36
CA ALA A 86 11.36 0.35 -1.51
C ALA A 86 12.84 0.75 -1.35
N ASP A 87 13.40 1.51 -2.30
CA ASP A 87 14.78 2.00 -2.29
C ASP A 87 14.93 3.33 -1.55
N GLY A 88 13.81 3.87 -1.03
CA GLY A 88 13.77 5.11 -0.28
C GLY A 88 13.71 6.37 -1.12
N GLU A 89 13.58 6.25 -2.44
CA GLU A 89 13.40 7.36 -3.37
C GLU A 89 12.01 7.96 -3.21
N LEU A 90 11.93 9.29 -3.28
CA LEU A 90 10.69 10.04 -3.10
C LEU A 90 10.08 10.39 -4.44
N TYR A 91 8.75 10.31 -4.51
CA TYR A 91 7.98 10.72 -5.68
C TYR A 91 7.06 11.87 -5.31
N VAL A 92 6.91 12.80 -6.25
CA VAL A 92 6.10 14.00 -6.07
C VAL A 92 4.98 14.04 -7.10
N ARG A 93 3.80 14.47 -6.66
CA ARG A 93 2.64 14.72 -7.51
C ARG A 93 2.29 16.20 -7.50
N LEU A 94 2.01 16.78 -8.66
CA LEU A 94 1.62 18.18 -8.81
C LEU A 94 0.31 18.48 -8.09
N ILE A 95 0.32 19.48 -7.21
CA ILE A 95 -0.89 20.01 -6.58
C ILE A 95 -1.64 20.85 -7.64
N LYS A 96 -2.92 20.56 -7.86
CA LYS A 96 -3.79 21.20 -8.87
C LYS A 96 -3.51 20.80 -10.33
N ALA A 97 -2.84 19.71 -10.58
CA ALA A 97 -2.90 19.04 -11.87
C ALA A 97 -4.17 18.18 -11.94
N GLY A 98 -4.76 18.01 -13.12
CA GLY A 98 -5.83 17.01 -13.31
C GLY A 98 -5.28 15.60 -13.03
N GLU A 99 -6.16 14.65 -12.88
CA GLU A 99 -5.88 13.26 -12.46
C GLU A 99 -4.89 12.49 -13.34
N ASP A 100 -4.61 13.00 -14.55
CA ASP A 100 -3.77 12.36 -15.58
C ASP A 100 -2.26 12.66 -15.46
N VAL A 101 -1.80 13.33 -14.39
CA VAL A 101 -0.38 13.66 -14.25
C VAL A 101 0.31 12.63 -13.37
N PRO A 102 1.28 11.87 -13.91
CA PRO A 102 1.98 10.83 -13.16
C PRO A 102 2.79 11.40 -11.98
N SER A 103 3.00 10.57 -10.96
CA SER A 103 4.00 10.83 -9.93
C SER A 103 5.38 10.82 -10.57
N VAL A 104 6.25 11.76 -10.18
CA VAL A 104 7.57 11.95 -10.75
C VAL A 104 8.61 11.80 -9.66
N ARG A 105 9.66 11.05 -9.93
CA ARG A 105 10.78 10.85 -8.99
C ARG A 105 11.42 12.18 -8.61
N LEU A 106 11.60 12.40 -7.32
CA LEU A 106 12.29 13.57 -6.79
C LEU A 106 13.81 13.30 -6.79
N ALA A 107 14.51 13.90 -7.73
CA ALA A 107 15.97 13.75 -7.82
C ALA A 107 16.66 14.27 -6.55
N PRO A 108 17.71 13.57 -6.04
CA PRO A 108 18.48 14.02 -4.90
C PRO A 108 19.11 15.40 -5.19
N SER A 109 19.00 16.31 -4.22
CA SER A 109 19.53 17.66 -4.35
C SER A 109 21.06 17.63 -4.45
N LYS A 110 21.60 18.21 -5.51
CA LYS A 110 23.04 18.48 -5.64
C LYS A 110 23.35 19.81 -4.94
N GLY A 111 23.72 19.75 -3.69
CA GLY A 111 24.20 20.95 -2.99
C GLY A 111 23.61 21.07 -1.59
N ASP A 112 24.52 21.33 -0.68
CA ASP A 112 24.31 21.38 0.75
C ASP A 112 23.29 22.41 1.24
N ALA A 113 22.61 22.01 2.31
CA ALA A 113 22.31 22.86 3.48
C ALA A 113 21.23 23.94 3.38
N VAL A 114 20.35 23.94 2.40
CA VAL A 114 19.17 24.82 2.51
C VAL A 114 17.90 23.99 2.59
N ALA A 115 17.39 23.86 3.81
CA ALA A 115 16.15 23.19 4.18
C ALA A 115 16.16 21.65 4.00
N GLY A 116 16.20 20.91 5.08
CA GLY A 116 16.21 19.44 5.20
C GLY A 116 15.47 18.67 4.11
N ALA A 117 15.91 17.45 3.85
CA ALA A 117 15.30 16.58 2.84
C ALA A 117 13.77 16.59 3.00
N PRO A 118 13.00 16.74 1.92
CA PRO A 118 11.55 16.69 1.99
C PRO A 118 11.09 15.30 2.44
N GLY A 119 10.05 15.26 3.25
CA GLY A 119 9.40 14.03 3.72
C GLY A 119 8.04 13.82 3.07
N MET A 120 7.42 12.67 3.31
CA MET A 120 6.06 12.37 2.88
C MET A 120 5.08 13.46 3.34
N GLY A 121 4.18 13.89 2.44
CA GLY A 121 3.21 14.97 2.70
C GLY A 121 3.78 16.39 2.61
N ASP A 122 5.06 16.56 2.35
CA ASP A 122 5.65 17.89 2.17
C ASP A 122 5.25 18.52 0.84
N ARG A 123 4.89 19.80 0.90
CA ARG A 123 4.72 20.61 -0.29
C ARG A 123 6.04 21.19 -0.72
N VAL A 124 6.39 20.96 -1.95
CA VAL A 124 7.66 21.35 -2.55
C VAL A 124 7.45 22.12 -3.83
N LEU A 125 8.26 23.14 -4.04
CA LEU A 125 8.39 23.75 -5.36
C LEU A 125 9.47 22.97 -6.09
N VAL A 126 9.13 22.38 -7.22
CA VAL A 126 10.05 21.56 -8.01
C VAL A 126 10.16 22.07 -9.43
N ARG A 127 11.31 21.80 -10.05
CA ARG A 127 11.52 21.95 -11.49
C ARG A 127 11.50 20.55 -12.09
N PHE A 128 10.73 20.39 -13.16
CA PHE A 128 10.69 19.16 -13.92
C PHE A 128 11.73 19.25 -15.06
N GLU A 129 12.61 18.25 -15.15
CA GLU A 129 13.67 18.19 -16.16
C GLU A 129 13.63 16.79 -16.79
N THR A 130 13.76 16.74 -18.13
CA THR A 130 13.89 15.46 -18.83
C THR A 130 15.37 15.05 -18.81
N THR A 131 15.66 13.85 -18.35
CA THR A 131 17.01 13.28 -18.33
C THR A 131 17.47 12.90 -19.74
N GLU A 132 18.76 12.64 -19.93
CA GLU A 132 19.30 12.17 -21.21
C GLU A 132 18.69 10.83 -21.66
N GLY A 133 18.10 10.05 -20.74
CA GLY A 133 17.36 8.82 -21.00
C GLY A 133 15.90 9.00 -21.40
N GLY A 134 15.38 10.24 -21.45
CA GLY A 134 13.99 10.54 -21.81
C GLY A 134 13.01 10.51 -20.64
N GLU A 135 13.45 10.15 -19.42
CA GLU A 135 12.63 10.17 -18.21
C GLU A 135 12.52 11.59 -17.64
N THR A 136 11.38 11.89 -17.02
CA THR A 136 11.19 13.15 -16.32
C THR A 136 11.49 13.01 -14.85
N GLU A 137 12.37 13.86 -14.32
CA GLU A 137 12.69 13.96 -12.89
C GLU A 137 12.25 15.32 -12.34
N ALA A 138 11.85 15.33 -11.08
CA ALA A 138 11.54 16.56 -10.34
C ALA A 138 12.76 16.96 -9.51
N ARG A 139 13.26 18.19 -9.68
CA ARG A 139 14.33 18.76 -8.85
C ARG A 139 13.78 19.75 -7.85
N LEU A 140 14.12 19.57 -6.59
CA LEU A 140 13.72 20.45 -5.51
C LEU A 140 14.31 21.85 -5.71
N ILE A 141 13.45 22.87 -5.81
CA ILE A 141 13.82 24.27 -5.76
C ILE A 141 13.70 24.79 -4.32
N LYS A 142 12.54 24.51 -3.68
CA LYS A 142 12.24 25.01 -2.34
C LYS A 142 11.17 24.14 -1.66
N ARG A 143 11.33 23.88 -0.37
CA ARG A 143 10.28 23.33 0.47
C ARG A 143 9.31 24.45 0.85
N LEU A 144 8.02 24.28 0.57
CA LEU A 144 6.99 25.29 0.80
C LEU A 144 6.28 25.12 2.16
N GLY A 145 6.69 24.13 2.93
CA GLY A 145 6.06 23.72 4.19
C GLY A 145 5.11 22.55 3.98
N GLY A 146 4.99 21.71 5.00
CA GLY A 146 4.03 20.61 5.00
C GLY A 146 2.60 21.08 5.22
N GLY A 147 1.62 20.25 4.86
CA GLY A 147 0.23 20.45 5.23
C GLY A 147 0.04 20.44 6.76
N VAL A 148 -1.20 20.57 7.23
CA VAL A 148 -1.55 20.60 8.67
C VAL A 148 -0.94 19.44 9.47
N SER A 149 -0.69 18.31 8.81
CA SER A 149 -0.01 17.13 9.36
C SER A 149 1.47 17.37 9.71
N SER A 150 2.18 18.23 9.00
CA SER A 150 3.62 18.50 9.24
C SER A 150 3.90 19.41 10.44
N GLN A 151 2.87 20.00 11.05
CA GLN A 151 2.98 20.75 12.30
C GLN A 151 2.84 19.86 13.54
N ARG A 152 2.41 18.61 13.38
CA ARG A 152 2.28 17.64 14.47
C ARG A 152 3.43 16.66 14.45
N MET A 153 3.91 16.29 15.62
CA MET A 153 5.00 15.34 15.80
C MET A 153 4.69 14.44 17.00
N LEU A 154 4.80 13.13 16.76
CA LEU A 154 4.81 12.17 17.85
C LEU A 154 6.23 12.09 18.41
N GLY A 155 6.38 12.14 19.73
CA GLY A 155 7.67 12.05 20.37
C GLY A 155 7.57 11.61 21.82
N VAL A 156 8.73 11.33 22.40
CA VAL A 156 8.87 10.91 23.79
C VAL A 156 9.35 12.09 24.62
N VAL A 157 8.71 12.30 25.77
CA VAL A 157 9.09 13.31 26.74
C VAL A 157 10.39 12.88 27.43
N ARG A 158 11.36 13.79 27.43
CA ARG A 158 12.61 13.64 28.19
C ARG A 158 12.77 14.78 29.20
N LYS A 159 12.89 14.43 30.45
CA LYS A 159 13.13 15.39 31.55
C LYS A 159 14.58 15.31 31.96
N ALA A 160 15.36 16.34 31.66
CA ALA A 160 16.75 16.44 32.10
C ALA A 160 17.11 17.85 32.57
N ARG A 161 17.77 17.95 33.72
CA ARG A 161 18.32 19.21 34.28
C ARG A 161 17.30 20.38 34.32
N GLY A 162 16.04 20.07 34.68
CA GLY A 162 14.97 21.09 34.78
C GLY A 162 14.39 21.53 33.42
N GLN A 163 14.79 20.94 32.33
CA GLN A 163 14.22 21.16 30.99
C GLN A 163 13.37 19.94 30.55
N VAL A 164 12.23 20.24 29.95
CA VAL A 164 11.37 19.24 29.35
C VAL A 164 11.45 19.36 27.82
N ARG A 165 11.78 18.27 27.18
CA ARG A 165 11.94 18.19 25.73
C ARG A 165 11.13 17.03 25.19
N VAL A 166 10.73 17.10 23.91
CA VAL A 166 10.13 15.98 23.19
C VAL A 166 11.10 15.55 22.09
N GLU A 167 11.52 14.31 22.17
CA GLU A 167 12.37 13.65 21.18
C GLU A 167 11.46 12.96 20.15
N PRO A 168 11.67 13.20 18.83
CA PRO A 168 10.87 12.55 17.80
C PRO A 168 10.98 11.03 17.84
N VAL A 169 9.87 10.33 17.65
CA VAL A 169 9.87 8.88 17.37
C VAL A 169 10.39 8.59 15.96
N ASP A 170 10.19 9.50 15.00
CA ASP A 170 10.72 9.33 13.65
C ASP A 170 12.22 9.71 13.62
N ARG A 171 13.10 8.75 13.34
CA ARG A 171 14.56 8.94 13.18
C ARG A 171 14.95 10.01 12.17
N ARG A 172 14.07 10.35 11.24
CA ARG A 172 14.32 11.37 10.21
C ARG A 172 14.10 12.79 10.74
N ALA A 173 13.33 12.94 11.80
CA ALA A 173 13.13 14.21 12.48
C ALA A 173 14.29 14.43 13.45
N LYS A 174 15.23 15.30 13.09
CA LYS A 174 16.43 15.60 13.91
C LYS A 174 16.19 16.67 15.00
N ASP A 175 15.05 17.34 14.95
CA ASP A 175 14.78 18.49 15.80
C ASP A 175 14.07 18.03 17.08
N THR A 176 14.77 18.06 18.20
CA THR A 176 14.18 17.97 19.53
C THR A 176 13.35 19.23 19.80
N LEU A 177 12.12 19.06 20.30
CA LEU A 177 11.22 20.18 20.61
C LEU A 177 11.33 20.58 22.08
N ALA A 178 11.29 21.87 22.35
CA ALA A 178 11.22 22.40 23.72
C ALA A 178 9.75 22.62 24.12
N ILE A 179 9.38 22.17 25.31
CA ILE A 179 8.05 22.36 25.87
C ILE A 179 8.08 23.48 26.90
N ALA A 180 7.09 24.40 26.85
CA ALA A 180 6.94 25.45 27.85
C ALA A 180 6.69 24.84 29.23
N HIS A 181 7.25 25.44 30.27
CA HIS A 181 7.20 24.95 31.65
C HIS A 181 5.75 24.77 32.16
N ALA A 182 4.83 25.63 31.70
CA ALA A 182 3.42 25.56 32.04
C ALA A 182 2.72 24.30 31.47
N ASP A 183 3.13 23.84 30.26
CA ASP A 183 2.58 22.65 29.61
C ASP A 183 3.27 21.33 30.04
N ALA A 184 4.31 21.44 30.88
CA ALA A 184 5.18 20.35 31.30
C ALA A 184 4.86 19.78 32.70
N ALA A 185 3.94 20.42 33.45
CA ALA A 185 3.68 20.07 34.85
C ALA A 185 3.19 18.66 35.05
N ASP A 186 2.28 18.18 34.19
CA ASP A 186 1.63 16.87 34.29
C ASP A 186 2.34 15.79 33.50
N LEU A 187 3.36 16.11 32.70
CA LEU A 187 4.10 15.15 31.92
C LEU A 187 5.09 14.36 32.78
N ARG A 188 5.34 13.11 32.41
CA ARG A 188 6.35 12.24 33.00
C ARG A 188 7.48 11.99 32.01
N ASP A 189 8.67 11.63 32.49
CA ASP A 189 9.73 11.12 31.63
C ASP A 189 9.28 9.83 30.99
N GLY A 190 9.49 9.65 29.69
CA GLY A 190 8.98 8.49 28.93
C GLY A 190 7.55 8.63 28.38
N ASP A 191 6.82 9.73 28.71
CA ASP A 191 5.49 9.94 28.12
C ASP A 191 5.57 10.05 26.59
N LEU A 192 4.75 9.26 25.90
CA LEU A 192 4.55 9.35 24.47
C LEU A 192 3.50 10.41 24.19
N VAL A 193 3.88 11.47 23.47
CA VAL A 193 3.02 12.64 23.28
C VAL A 193 2.90 13.04 21.82
N LEU A 194 1.70 13.47 21.44
CA LEU A 194 1.46 14.19 20.19
C LEU A 194 1.67 15.69 20.45
N ALA A 195 2.70 16.25 19.83
CA ALA A 195 3.09 17.64 19.99
C ALA A 195 2.86 18.44 18.70
N GLN A 196 2.38 19.67 18.83
CA GLN A 196 2.25 20.61 17.72
C GLN A 196 3.41 21.58 17.74
N ILE A 197 4.18 21.63 16.64
CA ILE A 197 5.28 22.56 16.48
C ILE A 197 4.72 23.99 16.39
N GLN A 198 5.17 24.88 17.29
CA GLN A 198 4.81 26.28 17.27
C GLN A 198 5.84 27.05 16.46
N ALA A 199 5.38 27.78 15.45
CA ALA A 199 6.22 28.74 14.74
C ALA A 199 6.47 29.96 15.65
N ALA A 200 7.70 30.11 16.16
CA ALA A 200 8.10 31.33 16.86
C ALA A 200 8.61 32.35 15.82
N PRO A 201 7.92 33.46 15.59
CA PRO A 201 8.40 34.50 14.69
C PRO A 201 9.75 35.04 15.19
N GLY A 202 10.80 34.92 14.41
CA GLY A 202 12.12 35.48 14.69
C GLY A 202 13.16 34.55 15.31
N GLN A 203 12.84 33.33 15.73
CA GLN A 203 13.81 32.41 16.31
C GLN A 203 14.57 31.66 15.18
N ARG A 204 15.80 32.08 14.89
CA ARG A 204 16.67 31.43 13.90
C ARG A 204 17.54 30.32 14.46
N PHE A 205 17.72 30.23 15.77
CA PHE A 205 18.58 29.25 16.45
C PHE A 205 17.91 28.72 17.73
N GLY A 206 18.11 27.47 18.06
CA GLY A 206 17.59 26.81 19.25
C GLY A 206 16.49 25.78 18.96
N PRO A 207 16.09 24.94 19.94
CA PRO A 207 15.03 23.96 19.77
C PRO A 207 13.70 24.68 19.50
N LYS A 208 12.94 24.13 18.53
CA LYS A 208 11.61 24.65 18.20
C LYS A 208 10.68 24.44 19.39
N ALA A 209 9.84 25.45 19.69
CA ALA A 209 8.81 25.32 20.71
C ALA A 209 7.66 24.42 20.19
N ALA A 210 7.10 23.64 21.09
CA ALA A 210 5.90 22.84 20.77
C ALA A 210 4.90 22.89 21.93
N LYS A 211 3.62 22.71 21.58
CA LYS A 211 2.51 22.52 22.51
C LYS A 211 2.12 21.05 22.49
N ILE A 212 1.92 20.47 23.67
CA ILE A 212 1.37 19.12 23.76
C ILE A 212 -0.12 19.18 23.42
N LEU A 213 -0.53 18.34 22.49
CA LEU A 213 -1.93 18.17 22.12
C LEU A 213 -2.57 17.06 22.93
N GLU A 214 -1.82 15.96 23.15
CA GLU A 214 -2.33 14.74 23.74
C GLU A 214 -1.17 13.93 24.34
N VAL A 215 -1.38 13.28 25.47
CA VAL A 215 -0.54 12.21 26.00
C VAL A 215 -1.13 10.90 25.51
N VAL A 216 -0.40 10.22 24.63
CA VAL A 216 -0.87 9.04 23.90
C VAL A 216 -0.65 7.77 24.73
N GLY A 217 0.41 7.72 25.55
CA GLY A 217 0.79 6.56 26.36
C GLY A 217 2.17 6.76 26.99
N GLN A 218 2.83 5.65 27.29
CA GLN A 218 4.21 5.59 27.81
C GLN A 218 5.08 4.77 26.86
N GLU A 219 6.37 5.08 26.76
CA GLU A 219 7.29 4.37 25.84
C GLU A 219 7.55 2.94 26.23
N ASP A 220 7.40 2.60 27.50
CA ASP A 220 7.55 1.26 28.09
C ASP A 220 6.24 0.45 28.10
N ASP A 221 5.10 1.07 27.69
CA ASP A 221 3.85 0.33 27.53
C ASP A 221 4.01 -0.68 26.38
N PRO A 222 3.74 -1.97 26.58
CA PRO A 222 3.73 -2.97 25.50
C PRO A 222 2.87 -2.57 24.27
N ARG A 223 1.87 -1.72 24.49
CA ARG A 223 0.96 -1.22 23.44
C ARG A 223 1.49 0.02 22.70
N ALA A 224 2.63 0.58 23.10
CA ALA A 224 3.20 1.79 22.50
C ALA A 224 3.46 1.60 21.00
N ALA A 225 3.86 0.41 20.57
CA ALA A 225 4.14 0.10 19.17
C ALA A 225 2.96 0.40 18.24
N SER A 226 1.76 -0.09 18.59
CA SER A 226 0.54 0.17 17.80
C SER A 226 0.11 1.62 17.87
N LEU A 227 0.17 2.26 19.05
CA LEU A 227 -0.16 3.67 19.19
C LEU A 227 0.75 4.56 18.35
N ILE A 228 2.05 4.27 18.34
CA ILE A 228 3.02 4.98 17.50
C ILE A 228 2.67 4.82 16.02
N ALA A 229 2.37 3.61 15.56
CA ALA A 229 2.00 3.36 14.18
C ALA A 229 0.69 4.07 13.79
N ILE A 230 -0.34 4.01 14.65
CA ILE A 230 -1.62 4.72 14.47
C ILE A 230 -1.40 6.21 14.22
N HIS A 231 -0.67 6.87 15.12
CA HIS A 231 -0.44 8.31 15.02
C HIS A 231 0.52 8.68 13.87
N THR A 232 1.56 7.87 13.64
CA THR A 232 2.53 8.12 12.54
C THR A 232 1.87 8.05 11.17
N HIS A 233 0.98 7.09 10.97
CA HIS A 233 0.28 6.89 9.70
C HIS A 233 -1.07 7.61 9.63
N GLY A 234 -1.50 8.29 10.70
CA GLY A 234 -2.75 9.02 10.74
C GLY A 234 -3.97 8.11 10.58
N ILE A 235 -3.97 6.96 11.24
CA ILE A 235 -5.13 6.06 11.27
C ILE A 235 -6.23 6.72 12.12
N PRO A 236 -7.45 6.89 11.60
CA PRO A 236 -8.56 7.48 12.35
C PRO A 236 -9.01 6.56 13.48
N MET A 237 -8.97 7.05 14.71
CA MET A 237 -9.44 6.34 15.91
C MET A 237 -10.84 6.81 16.32
N GLY A 238 -11.57 5.91 17.00
CA GLY A 238 -12.88 6.21 17.58
C GLY A 238 -13.93 6.60 16.55
N PHE A 239 -15.05 7.10 17.05
CA PHE A 239 -16.21 7.52 16.26
C PHE A 239 -16.81 8.81 16.83
N SER A 240 -17.49 9.59 15.99
CA SER A 240 -18.22 10.77 16.45
C SER A 240 -19.44 10.37 17.30
N PRO A 241 -19.92 11.26 18.19
CA PRO A 241 -21.15 11.03 18.94
C PRO A 241 -22.37 10.74 18.04
N ALA A 242 -22.40 11.28 16.81
CA ALA A 242 -23.46 11.04 15.86
C ALA A 242 -23.41 9.60 15.31
N ALA A 243 -22.23 9.11 14.94
CA ALA A 243 -22.06 7.73 14.48
C ALA A 243 -22.33 6.71 15.59
N GLU A 244 -21.89 6.99 16.83
CA GLU A 244 -22.19 6.15 17.98
C GLU A 244 -23.69 6.10 18.28
N ALA A 245 -24.40 7.23 18.17
CA ALA A 245 -25.84 7.29 18.37
C ALA A 245 -26.60 6.49 17.27
N GLU A 246 -26.18 6.60 16.01
CA GLU A 246 -26.73 5.80 14.90
C GLU A 246 -26.49 4.30 15.13
N ALA A 247 -25.30 3.90 15.57
CA ALA A 247 -24.98 2.51 15.88
C ALA A 247 -25.81 1.96 17.05
N ALA A 248 -26.00 2.77 18.10
CA ALA A 248 -26.80 2.40 19.27
C ALA A 248 -28.31 2.27 18.95
N ALA A 249 -28.81 2.97 17.94
CA ALA A 249 -30.20 2.88 17.46
C ALA A 249 -30.45 1.65 16.57
N ALA A 250 -29.44 0.86 16.26
CA ALA A 250 -29.55 -0.33 15.43
C ALA A 250 -30.49 -1.36 16.11
N SER A 251 -31.42 -1.92 15.35
CA SER A 251 -32.39 -2.90 15.84
C SER A 251 -32.19 -4.28 15.21
N ALA A 252 -32.64 -5.32 15.92
CA ALA A 252 -32.55 -6.69 15.41
C ALA A 252 -33.30 -6.83 14.07
N PRO A 253 -32.75 -7.58 13.11
CA PRO A 253 -33.34 -7.74 11.79
C PRO A 253 -34.63 -8.58 11.89
N THR A 254 -35.60 -8.26 11.05
CA THR A 254 -36.85 -9.01 10.92
C THR A 254 -36.89 -9.76 9.58
N LEU A 255 -37.86 -10.66 9.44
CA LEU A 255 -38.08 -11.40 8.19
C LEU A 255 -38.77 -10.55 7.10
N ALA A 256 -39.27 -9.36 7.45
CA ALA A 256 -39.95 -8.49 6.50
C ALA A 256 -39.03 -8.11 5.32
N GLY A 257 -39.48 -8.41 4.10
CA GLY A 257 -38.71 -8.16 2.87
C GLY A 257 -37.48 -9.04 2.68
N ARG A 258 -37.29 -10.10 3.48
CA ARG A 258 -36.12 -11.00 3.43
C ARG A 258 -36.54 -12.44 3.16
N THR A 259 -35.66 -13.17 2.48
CA THR A 259 -35.79 -14.62 2.32
C THR A 259 -35.42 -15.31 3.64
N ASP A 260 -36.23 -16.27 4.10
CA ASP A 260 -35.89 -17.09 5.25
C ASP A 260 -34.82 -18.12 4.88
N LEU A 261 -33.65 -18.00 5.50
CA LEU A 261 -32.52 -18.91 5.31
C LEU A 261 -32.14 -19.63 6.62
N ARG A 262 -32.97 -19.55 7.66
CA ARG A 262 -32.66 -20.07 9.00
C ARG A 262 -32.62 -21.61 9.07
N ASP A 263 -33.21 -22.29 8.09
CA ASP A 263 -33.18 -23.76 7.96
C ASP A 263 -31.94 -24.28 7.25
N ILE A 264 -31.17 -23.39 6.56
CA ILE A 264 -29.90 -23.73 5.96
C ILE A 264 -28.83 -23.70 7.05
N PRO A 265 -28.11 -24.83 7.32
CA PRO A 265 -27.17 -24.90 8.44
C PRO A 265 -25.81 -24.23 8.07
N LEU A 266 -25.87 -22.93 7.84
CA LEU A 266 -24.70 -22.10 7.58
C LEU A 266 -23.80 -22.05 8.82
N VAL A 267 -22.49 -22.14 8.66
CA VAL A 267 -21.49 -22.03 9.73
C VAL A 267 -20.50 -20.93 9.43
N THR A 268 -20.01 -20.25 10.46
CA THR A 268 -18.86 -19.34 10.33
C THR A 268 -17.58 -20.08 10.66
N ILE A 269 -16.50 -19.84 9.89
CA ILE A 269 -15.16 -20.45 10.07
C ILE A 269 -14.12 -19.33 10.00
N ASP A 270 -13.58 -18.94 11.15
CA ASP A 270 -12.76 -17.73 11.33
C ASP A 270 -11.55 -18.01 12.23
N PRO A 271 -10.61 -17.05 12.41
CA PRO A 271 -9.65 -17.13 13.50
C PRO A 271 -10.33 -17.24 14.88
N PRO A 272 -9.74 -17.94 15.87
CA PRO A 272 -10.39 -18.19 17.16
C PRO A 272 -10.72 -16.93 17.96
N ASP A 273 -9.99 -15.84 17.72
CA ASP A 273 -10.13 -14.53 18.35
C ASP A 273 -11.00 -13.54 17.55
N ALA A 274 -11.53 -13.95 16.39
CA ALA A 274 -12.43 -13.12 15.58
C ALA A 274 -13.74 -12.79 16.32
N ARG A 275 -14.19 -11.54 16.15
CA ARG A 275 -15.45 -11.01 16.71
C ARG A 275 -16.41 -10.50 15.62
N ASP A 276 -15.88 -10.22 14.44
CA ASP A 276 -16.53 -9.65 13.27
C ASP A 276 -16.70 -10.71 12.18
N HIS A 277 -17.67 -11.65 12.41
CA HIS A 277 -17.94 -12.72 11.46
C HIS A 277 -18.70 -12.16 10.25
N ASP A 278 -17.98 -11.89 9.18
CA ASP A 278 -18.51 -11.32 7.94
C ASP A 278 -19.26 -12.37 7.10
N ASP A 279 -18.85 -13.64 7.13
CA ASP A 279 -19.33 -14.68 6.24
C ASP A 279 -19.70 -15.99 6.95
N ALA A 280 -20.69 -16.67 6.38
CA ALA A 280 -21.09 -18.01 6.76
C ALA A 280 -21.31 -18.84 5.50
N VAL A 281 -20.94 -20.11 5.56
CA VAL A 281 -20.90 -21.01 4.40
C VAL A 281 -21.66 -22.31 4.65
N TYR A 282 -22.18 -22.90 3.56
CA TYR A 282 -22.78 -24.23 3.51
C TYR A 282 -22.66 -24.81 2.11
N ALA A 283 -22.59 -26.11 2.01
CA ALA A 283 -22.61 -26.80 0.72
C ALA A 283 -23.43 -28.10 0.78
N GLU A 284 -24.03 -28.44 -0.36
CA GLU A 284 -24.80 -29.68 -0.55
C GLU A 284 -24.61 -30.19 -1.98
N PRO A 285 -24.72 -31.49 -2.26
CA PRO A 285 -24.81 -32.00 -3.62
C PRO A 285 -25.96 -31.36 -4.39
N ASP A 286 -25.74 -31.07 -5.67
CA ASP A 286 -26.82 -30.55 -6.52
C ASP A 286 -27.79 -31.67 -6.88
N GLU A 287 -29.07 -31.49 -6.58
CA GLU A 287 -30.13 -32.43 -6.86
C GLU A 287 -30.64 -32.38 -8.33
N ASP A 288 -30.16 -31.40 -9.12
CA ASP A 288 -30.53 -31.28 -10.53
C ASP A 288 -29.97 -32.48 -11.35
N PRO A 289 -30.85 -33.31 -11.95
CA PRO A 289 -30.41 -34.45 -12.78
C PRO A 289 -29.49 -34.08 -13.96
N ASN A 290 -29.57 -32.80 -14.41
CA ASN A 290 -28.69 -32.28 -15.46
C ASN A 290 -27.31 -31.87 -14.95
N ASN A 291 -27.09 -31.88 -13.65
CA ASN A 291 -25.81 -31.51 -13.00
C ASN A 291 -25.31 -32.64 -12.08
N GLU A 292 -25.40 -33.88 -12.51
CA GLU A 292 -24.96 -35.05 -11.74
C GLU A 292 -23.50 -34.92 -11.28
N GLY A 293 -23.28 -35.03 -9.95
CA GLY A 293 -21.97 -34.86 -9.32
C GLY A 293 -21.58 -33.38 -9.11
N GLY A 294 -22.50 -32.46 -9.39
CA GLY A 294 -22.34 -31.04 -9.11
C GLY A 294 -22.62 -30.67 -7.64
N TRP A 295 -22.36 -29.43 -7.31
CA TRP A 295 -22.50 -28.91 -5.95
C TRP A 295 -23.23 -27.59 -5.93
N VAL A 296 -24.06 -27.39 -4.89
CA VAL A 296 -24.63 -26.11 -4.50
C VAL A 296 -23.83 -25.60 -3.32
N VAL A 297 -23.29 -24.38 -3.45
CA VAL A 297 -22.54 -23.71 -2.37
C VAL A 297 -23.21 -22.39 -2.02
N TRP A 298 -23.46 -22.19 -0.74
CA TRP A 298 -23.98 -20.96 -0.20
C TRP A 298 -22.89 -20.17 0.51
N ALA A 299 -22.84 -18.87 0.24
CA ALA A 299 -22.09 -17.91 1.02
C ALA A 299 -23.04 -16.78 1.44
N ALA A 300 -23.26 -16.65 2.74
CA ALA A 300 -24.09 -15.62 3.34
C ALA A 300 -23.16 -14.59 3.98
N ILE A 301 -23.28 -13.32 3.56
CA ILE A 301 -22.43 -12.21 3.99
C ILE A 301 -23.26 -11.26 4.84
N ALA A 302 -22.68 -10.72 5.90
CA ALA A 302 -23.32 -9.75 6.78
C ALA A 302 -23.94 -8.58 5.99
N ASP A 303 -25.23 -8.30 6.17
CA ASP A 303 -25.93 -7.20 5.50
C ASP A 303 -25.71 -5.87 6.21
N VAL A 304 -24.49 -5.36 6.13
CA VAL A 304 -24.07 -4.07 6.75
C VAL A 304 -24.87 -2.90 6.18
N ALA A 305 -25.31 -2.99 4.92
CA ALA A 305 -26.11 -1.95 4.26
C ALA A 305 -27.44 -1.69 4.98
N ALA A 306 -27.98 -2.69 5.69
CA ALA A 306 -29.19 -2.53 6.49
C ALA A 306 -29.05 -1.55 7.67
N TYR A 307 -27.82 -1.35 8.14
CA TYR A 307 -27.51 -0.50 9.30
C TYR A 307 -26.77 0.78 8.91
N VAL A 308 -25.90 0.70 7.91
CA VAL A 308 -25.10 1.83 7.41
C VAL A 308 -25.75 2.36 6.14
N THR A 309 -26.66 3.34 6.30
CA THR A 309 -27.42 3.88 5.17
C THR A 309 -26.63 4.97 4.44
N PRO A 310 -26.81 5.15 3.10
CA PRO A 310 -26.09 6.14 2.33
C PRO A 310 -26.21 7.56 2.90
N GLY A 311 -25.08 8.22 3.16
CA GLY A 311 -25.00 9.60 3.65
C GLY A 311 -25.22 9.77 5.16
N SER A 312 -25.40 8.71 5.93
CA SER A 312 -25.47 8.74 7.41
C SER A 312 -24.11 9.16 8.03
N ALA A 313 -24.06 9.38 9.33
CA ALA A 313 -22.78 9.65 10.02
C ALA A 313 -21.88 8.42 9.97
N LEU A 314 -22.41 7.23 10.18
CA LEU A 314 -21.72 5.95 10.04
C LEU A 314 -21.13 5.78 8.64
N ASP A 315 -21.90 6.09 7.59
CA ASP A 315 -21.44 5.97 6.20
C ASP A 315 -20.27 6.90 5.87
N ARG A 316 -20.33 8.16 6.31
CA ARG A 316 -19.24 9.11 6.09
C ARG A 316 -17.96 8.67 6.78
N GLU A 317 -18.05 8.25 8.04
CA GLU A 317 -16.87 7.81 8.79
C GLU A 317 -16.31 6.49 8.30
N ALA A 318 -17.16 5.52 7.94
CA ALA A 318 -16.73 4.28 7.32
C ALA A 318 -16.00 4.51 5.99
N ARG A 319 -16.48 5.47 5.18
CA ARG A 319 -15.80 5.87 3.94
C ARG A 319 -14.43 6.50 4.19
N ASP A 320 -14.31 7.38 5.18
CA ASP A 320 -13.06 8.06 5.51
C ASP A 320 -12.04 7.10 6.14
N LYS A 321 -12.48 6.13 6.94
CA LYS A 321 -11.66 5.02 7.45
C LYS A 321 -11.26 4.05 6.33
N GLY A 322 -12.17 3.74 5.41
CA GLY A 322 -12.00 2.85 4.26
C GLY A 322 -11.97 1.37 4.60
N ASN A 323 -11.30 1.00 5.67
CA ASN A 323 -11.21 -0.37 6.20
C ASN A 323 -10.86 -0.39 7.70
N SER A 324 -11.12 -1.53 8.35
CA SER A 324 -10.57 -1.82 9.68
C SER A 324 -9.06 -2.08 9.58
N VAL A 325 -8.30 -1.72 10.63
CA VAL A 325 -6.85 -1.89 10.71
C VAL A 325 -6.52 -2.86 11.84
N TYR A 326 -5.74 -3.91 11.52
CA TYR A 326 -5.46 -5.01 12.45
C TYR A 326 -4.02 -4.94 12.96
N PHE A 327 -3.86 -4.40 14.16
CA PHE A 327 -2.59 -4.40 14.86
C PHE A 327 -2.41 -5.70 15.66
N PRO A 328 -1.17 -6.08 16.01
CA PRO A 328 -0.96 -7.30 16.79
C PRO A 328 -1.70 -7.35 18.14
N ASP A 329 -1.94 -6.20 18.80
CA ASP A 329 -2.57 -6.08 20.11
C ASP A 329 -4.01 -5.57 20.09
N ARG A 330 -4.44 -4.96 18.97
CA ARG A 330 -5.76 -4.31 18.85
C ARG A 330 -6.26 -4.22 17.43
N VAL A 331 -7.55 -3.90 17.30
CA VAL A 331 -8.19 -3.57 16.03
C VAL A 331 -8.74 -2.16 16.11
N GLU A 332 -8.44 -1.33 15.09
CA GLU A 332 -9.13 -0.05 14.87
C GLU A 332 -10.24 -0.29 13.84
N PRO A 333 -11.50 -0.47 14.28
CA PRO A 333 -12.56 -0.94 13.42
C PRO A 333 -13.10 0.16 12.49
N MET A 334 -13.58 -0.24 11.32
CA MET A 334 -14.29 0.65 10.38
C MET A 334 -15.66 1.09 10.91
N LEU A 335 -16.30 0.24 11.68
CA LEU A 335 -17.62 0.48 12.28
C LEU A 335 -17.56 0.32 13.80
N PRO A 336 -18.41 1.04 14.59
CA PRO A 336 -18.50 0.84 16.03
C PRO A 336 -18.72 -0.62 16.42
N HIS A 337 -18.18 -1.04 17.56
CA HIS A 337 -18.28 -2.43 18.04
C HIS A 337 -19.72 -2.92 18.21
N THR A 338 -20.67 -2.02 18.51
CA THR A 338 -22.10 -2.31 18.54
C THR A 338 -22.60 -2.93 17.23
N LEU A 339 -22.03 -2.49 16.11
CA LEU A 339 -22.33 -3.05 14.78
C LEU A 339 -21.35 -4.16 14.41
N SER A 340 -20.04 -3.87 14.39
CA SER A 340 -19.02 -4.77 13.84
C SER A 340 -18.92 -6.10 14.59
N SER A 341 -18.99 -6.08 15.92
CA SER A 341 -18.86 -7.28 16.75
C SER A 341 -20.20 -7.84 17.27
N ASN A 342 -21.33 -7.19 16.95
CA ASN A 342 -22.65 -7.62 17.42
C ASN A 342 -23.66 -7.63 16.26
N MET A 343 -24.32 -6.48 15.95
CA MET A 343 -25.51 -6.46 15.09
C MET A 343 -25.24 -6.97 13.67
N CYS A 344 -24.07 -6.65 13.09
CA CYS A 344 -23.68 -7.13 11.77
C CYS A 344 -23.05 -8.53 11.82
N SER A 345 -22.29 -8.85 12.87
CA SER A 345 -21.59 -10.14 13.00
C SER A 345 -22.53 -11.34 12.97
N LEU A 346 -22.23 -12.35 12.15
CA LEU A 346 -23.05 -13.56 11.98
C LEU A 346 -22.88 -14.53 13.15
N LEU A 347 -23.25 -14.07 14.34
CA LEU A 347 -23.08 -14.80 15.60
C LEU A 347 -23.93 -16.07 15.65
N ASP A 348 -23.37 -17.10 16.29
CA ASP A 348 -23.99 -18.41 16.47
C ASP A 348 -25.35 -18.34 17.15
N GLY A 349 -26.30 -19.15 16.65
CA GLY A 349 -27.67 -19.29 17.21
C GLY A 349 -28.56 -18.06 17.10
N GLN A 350 -28.08 -16.93 16.57
CA GLN A 350 -28.79 -15.67 16.47
C GLN A 350 -29.31 -15.40 15.06
N ASN A 351 -30.52 -14.77 15.00
CA ASN A 351 -31.02 -14.29 13.71
C ASN A 351 -30.19 -13.08 13.24
N ARG A 352 -29.63 -13.16 12.02
CA ARG A 352 -28.81 -12.11 11.42
C ARG A 352 -29.24 -11.81 9.99
N ALA A 353 -29.21 -10.52 9.66
CA ALA A 353 -29.43 -10.06 8.28
C ALA A 353 -28.21 -10.42 7.43
N CYS A 354 -28.46 -10.97 6.25
CA CYS A 354 -27.39 -11.31 5.30
C CYS A 354 -27.76 -11.00 3.86
N MET A 355 -26.76 -10.81 3.05
CA MET A 355 -26.80 -10.88 1.59
C MET A 355 -26.17 -12.21 1.19
N ALA A 356 -26.97 -13.17 0.76
CA ALA A 356 -26.46 -14.50 0.43
C ALA A 356 -26.40 -14.73 -1.07
N VAL A 357 -25.39 -15.47 -1.50
CA VAL A 357 -25.27 -15.99 -2.87
C VAL A 357 -25.33 -17.50 -2.85
N ARG A 358 -26.26 -18.07 -3.64
CA ARG A 358 -26.32 -19.49 -3.98
C ARG A 358 -25.57 -19.69 -5.29
N MET A 359 -24.53 -20.49 -5.27
CA MET A 359 -23.66 -20.80 -6.41
C MET A 359 -23.83 -22.26 -6.80
N VAL A 360 -23.86 -22.56 -8.09
CA VAL A 360 -23.96 -23.93 -8.62
C VAL A 360 -22.71 -24.24 -9.41
N PHE A 361 -22.08 -25.37 -9.10
CA PHE A 361 -20.88 -25.86 -9.76
C PHE A 361 -21.13 -27.22 -10.39
N ASP A 362 -20.57 -27.45 -11.58
CA ASP A 362 -20.53 -28.76 -12.16
C ASP A 362 -19.42 -29.64 -11.53
N LYS A 363 -19.39 -30.92 -11.83
CA LYS A 363 -18.39 -31.88 -11.31
C LYS A 363 -16.94 -31.56 -11.69
N ARG A 364 -16.69 -30.60 -12.57
CA ARG A 364 -15.36 -30.10 -12.95
C ARG A 364 -15.01 -28.82 -12.22
N GLY A 365 -15.85 -28.38 -11.28
CA GLY A 365 -15.67 -27.15 -10.51
C GLY A 365 -15.93 -25.87 -11.30
N LYS A 366 -16.56 -25.97 -12.48
CA LYS A 366 -16.99 -24.82 -13.25
C LYS A 366 -18.32 -24.31 -12.71
N LYS A 367 -18.38 -23.03 -12.34
CA LYS A 367 -19.63 -22.38 -11.96
C LYS A 367 -20.58 -22.30 -13.13
N THR A 368 -21.78 -22.86 -13.00
CA THR A 368 -22.82 -22.92 -14.04
C THR A 368 -23.91 -21.88 -13.82
N GLY A 369 -24.11 -21.43 -12.57
CA GLY A 369 -25.11 -20.42 -12.23
C GLY A 369 -24.93 -19.87 -10.84
N HIS A 370 -25.58 -18.73 -10.58
CA HIS A 370 -25.68 -18.17 -9.23
C HIS A 370 -26.89 -17.27 -9.08
N ARG A 371 -27.31 -17.05 -7.83
CA ARG A 371 -28.42 -16.16 -7.48
C ARG A 371 -28.18 -15.50 -6.14
N PHE A 372 -28.37 -14.19 -6.09
CA PHE A 372 -28.36 -13.41 -4.84
C PHE A 372 -29.75 -13.34 -4.21
N VAL A 373 -29.78 -13.40 -2.89
CA VAL A 373 -30.95 -13.16 -2.07
C VAL A 373 -30.57 -12.32 -0.85
N ARG A 374 -31.44 -11.41 -0.44
CA ARG A 374 -31.32 -10.70 0.83
C ARG A 374 -32.09 -11.49 1.86
N GLY A 375 -31.41 -12.02 2.87
CA GLY A 375 -31.97 -13.06 3.75
C GLY A 375 -31.93 -12.72 5.22
N LEU A 376 -32.64 -13.55 6.00
CA LEU A 376 -32.50 -13.70 7.43
C LEU A 376 -31.95 -15.10 7.68
N MET A 377 -30.75 -15.19 8.22
CA MET A 377 -30.10 -16.45 8.55
C MET A 377 -29.97 -16.66 10.06
N ARG A 378 -29.60 -17.89 10.46
CA ARG A 378 -29.15 -18.26 11.79
C ARG A 378 -27.95 -19.19 11.64
N SER A 379 -26.80 -18.80 12.18
CA SER A 379 -25.62 -19.67 12.14
C SER A 379 -25.87 -20.94 12.96
N ALA A 380 -25.50 -22.09 12.40
CA ALA A 380 -25.59 -23.39 13.05
C ALA A 380 -24.35 -23.71 13.92
N GLY A 381 -23.31 -22.91 13.82
CA GLY A 381 -22.10 -23.05 14.63
C GLY A 381 -21.02 -22.03 14.24
N LYS A 382 -20.25 -21.63 15.25
CA LYS A 382 -19.03 -20.82 15.10
C LYS A 382 -17.83 -21.73 15.31
N LEU A 383 -16.97 -21.82 14.30
CA LEU A 383 -15.78 -22.68 14.29
C LEU A 383 -14.52 -21.86 14.09
N SER A 384 -13.41 -22.32 14.66
CA SER A 384 -12.11 -21.87 14.18
C SER A 384 -11.63 -22.69 12.99
N TYR A 385 -10.68 -22.15 12.22
CA TYR A 385 -10.04 -22.91 11.12
C TYR A 385 -9.44 -24.20 11.61
N GLU A 386 -8.79 -24.17 12.77
CA GLU A 386 -8.14 -25.32 13.40
C GLU A 386 -9.19 -26.37 13.82
N GLN A 387 -10.30 -25.95 14.45
CA GLN A 387 -11.39 -26.86 14.84
C GLN A 387 -12.03 -27.54 13.62
N ALA A 388 -12.36 -26.75 12.59
CA ALA A 388 -12.96 -27.29 11.38
C ALA A 388 -12.03 -28.29 10.67
N GLN A 389 -10.72 -27.97 10.61
CA GLN A 389 -9.70 -28.87 10.03
C GLN A 389 -9.57 -30.15 10.85
N ALA A 390 -9.36 -30.05 12.17
CA ALA A 390 -9.21 -31.18 13.08
C ALA A 390 -10.39 -32.16 13.00
N ALA A 391 -11.63 -31.63 12.93
CA ALA A 391 -12.82 -32.45 12.83
C ALA A 391 -12.87 -33.28 11.56
N VAL A 392 -12.47 -32.70 10.42
CA VAL A 392 -12.43 -33.42 9.14
C VAL A 392 -11.28 -34.43 9.10
N ASP A 393 -10.19 -34.15 9.80
CA ASP A 393 -9.02 -35.05 9.95
C ASP A 393 -9.28 -36.18 10.96
N GLY A 394 -10.41 -36.16 11.69
CA GLY A 394 -10.88 -37.22 12.60
C GLY A 394 -10.84 -36.87 14.09
N GLU A 395 -10.45 -35.64 14.46
CA GLU A 395 -10.45 -35.14 15.83
C GLU A 395 -11.68 -34.28 16.09
N VAL A 396 -12.78 -34.94 16.50
CA VAL A 396 -14.11 -34.33 16.65
C VAL A 396 -14.36 -33.90 18.10
N ASP A 397 -14.86 -32.70 18.29
CA ASP A 397 -15.29 -32.16 19.59
C ASP A 397 -16.83 -32.03 19.69
N ASP A 398 -17.34 -31.55 20.83
CA ASP A 398 -18.77 -31.40 21.10
C ASP A 398 -19.45 -30.36 20.16
N VAL A 399 -18.70 -29.41 19.62
CA VAL A 399 -19.21 -28.37 18.68
C VAL A 399 -19.22 -28.89 17.25
N THR A 400 -18.15 -29.55 16.84
CA THR A 400 -17.97 -30.04 15.47
C THR A 400 -18.70 -31.34 15.19
N GLY A 401 -18.93 -32.19 16.21
CA GLY A 401 -19.60 -33.48 16.07
C GLY A 401 -20.95 -33.42 15.38
N PRO A 402 -21.90 -32.58 15.82
CA PRO A 402 -23.21 -32.43 15.19
C PRO A 402 -23.12 -31.86 13.74
N LEU A 403 -22.03 -31.16 13.40
CA LEU A 403 -21.84 -30.49 12.12
C LEU A 403 -21.04 -31.33 11.12
N LEU A 404 -20.31 -32.36 11.58
CA LEU A 404 -19.34 -33.08 10.74
C LEU A 404 -19.97 -33.66 9.48
N GLU A 405 -20.99 -34.51 9.62
CA GLU A 405 -21.60 -35.23 8.49
C GLU A 405 -22.46 -34.31 7.62
N ARG A 406 -23.19 -33.38 8.23
CA ARG A 406 -24.19 -32.56 7.55
C ARG A 406 -23.60 -31.29 6.93
N VAL A 407 -22.50 -30.76 7.45
CA VAL A 407 -21.94 -29.47 7.04
C VAL A 407 -20.49 -29.60 6.61
N LEU A 408 -19.59 -30.08 7.47
CA LEU A 408 -18.16 -30.02 7.21
C LEU A 408 -17.72 -30.94 6.07
N LYS A 409 -18.13 -32.23 6.07
CA LYS A 409 -17.80 -33.15 4.99
C LYS A 409 -18.35 -32.69 3.63
N PRO A 410 -19.60 -32.22 3.48
CA PRO A 410 -20.08 -31.59 2.26
C PRO A 410 -19.28 -30.37 1.81
N LEU A 411 -18.90 -29.46 2.74
CA LEU A 411 -18.09 -28.31 2.43
C LEU A 411 -16.73 -28.71 1.85
N TRP A 412 -16.04 -29.67 2.46
CA TRP A 412 -14.77 -30.18 1.94
C TRP A 412 -14.90 -30.89 0.59
N ALA A 413 -16.01 -31.63 0.40
CA ALA A 413 -16.29 -32.30 -0.88
C ALA A 413 -16.56 -31.27 -2.00
N ALA A 414 -17.34 -30.23 -1.72
CA ALA A 414 -17.58 -29.10 -2.63
C ALA A 414 -16.29 -28.35 -2.92
N TYR A 415 -15.45 -28.08 -1.91
CA TYR A 415 -14.16 -27.44 -2.09
C TYR A 415 -13.23 -28.25 -3.01
N ARG A 416 -13.13 -29.58 -2.82
CA ARG A 416 -12.36 -30.45 -3.73
C ARG A 416 -12.82 -30.34 -5.17
N CYS A 417 -14.14 -30.23 -5.39
CA CYS A 417 -14.70 -29.97 -6.73
C CYS A 417 -14.29 -28.58 -7.24
N MET A 418 -14.50 -27.52 -6.44
CA MET A 418 -14.15 -26.15 -6.81
C MET A 418 -12.65 -25.99 -7.09
N LYS A 419 -11.80 -26.72 -6.36
CA LYS A 419 -10.36 -26.76 -6.55
C LYS A 419 -9.95 -27.19 -7.95
N ILE A 420 -10.68 -28.12 -8.57
CA ILE A 420 -10.44 -28.54 -9.97
C ILE A 420 -10.58 -27.33 -10.91
N GLY A 421 -11.64 -26.52 -10.72
CA GLY A 421 -11.88 -25.31 -11.49
C GLY A 421 -10.82 -24.22 -11.20
N ARG A 422 -10.41 -24.07 -9.94
CA ARG A 422 -9.32 -23.17 -9.53
C ARG A 422 -7.99 -23.56 -10.20
N ASP A 423 -7.61 -24.82 -10.14
CA ASP A 423 -6.35 -25.30 -10.71
C ASP A 423 -6.34 -25.14 -12.25
N ALA A 424 -7.49 -25.34 -12.91
CA ALA A 424 -7.65 -25.07 -14.34
C ALA A 424 -7.53 -23.58 -14.67
N ARG A 425 -7.95 -22.69 -13.78
CA ARG A 425 -7.78 -21.22 -13.90
C ARG A 425 -6.31 -20.80 -13.71
N SER A 426 -5.53 -21.58 -12.95
CA SER A 426 -4.11 -21.34 -12.67
C SER A 426 -3.84 -19.92 -12.10
N PRO A 427 -4.41 -19.55 -10.95
CA PRO A 427 -4.05 -18.30 -10.30
C PRO A 427 -2.58 -18.30 -9.91
N LEU A 428 -2.00 -17.12 -9.68
CA LEU A 428 -0.61 -16.97 -9.27
C LEU A 428 -0.38 -17.61 -7.90
N ALA A 429 0.49 -18.61 -7.83
CA ALA A 429 0.73 -19.46 -6.66
C ALA A 429 1.91 -18.96 -5.80
N ILE A 430 1.87 -17.69 -5.38
CA ILE A 430 2.88 -17.13 -4.46
C ILE A 430 2.54 -17.57 -3.04
N GLU A 431 3.52 -18.14 -2.35
CA GLU A 431 3.42 -18.46 -0.92
C GLU A 431 4.05 -17.33 -0.11
N SER A 432 3.24 -16.65 0.72
CA SER A 432 3.74 -15.68 1.70
C SER A 432 3.56 -16.24 3.11
N ALA A 433 4.65 -16.30 3.87
CA ALA A 433 4.57 -16.67 5.28
C ALA A 433 4.10 -15.46 6.10
N GLU A 434 2.88 -15.52 6.62
CA GLU A 434 2.41 -14.54 7.59
C GLU A 434 3.04 -14.83 8.96
N ARG A 435 3.41 -13.76 9.67
CA ARG A 435 3.94 -13.82 11.02
C ARG A 435 2.80 -13.60 12.01
N ARG A 436 2.76 -14.40 13.05
CA ARG A 436 1.88 -14.20 14.19
C ARG A 436 2.70 -13.88 15.43
N ILE A 437 2.44 -12.70 16.02
CA ILE A 437 2.98 -12.31 17.31
C ILE A 437 2.04 -12.87 18.37
N VAL A 438 2.59 -13.65 19.30
CA VAL A 438 1.84 -14.24 20.41
C VAL A 438 2.23 -13.49 21.67
N PHE A 439 1.22 -12.97 22.37
CA PHE A 439 1.39 -12.27 23.64
C PHE A 439 1.14 -13.20 24.82
N ASN A 440 1.85 -12.96 25.92
CA ASN A 440 1.57 -13.57 27.21
C ASN A 440 0.40 -12.83 27.92
N THR A 441 0.04 -13.29 29.11
CA THR A 441 -1.04 -12.68 29.91
C THR A 441 -0.73 -11.27 30.40
N GLU A 442 0.53 -10.87 30.38
CA GLU A 442 1.02 -9.56 30.80
C GLU A 442 1.07 -8.56 29.62
N GLY A 443 0.77 -9.04 28.41
CA GLY A 443 0.79 -8.24 27.18
C GLY A 443 2.17 -8.12 26.54
N GLU A 444 3.16 -8.89 27.00
CA GLU A 444 4.49 -8.95 26.41
C GLU A 444 4.56 -10.02 25.33
N ILE A 445 5.52 -9.92 24.43
CA ILE A 445 5.66 -10.87 23.32
C ILE A 445 6.26 -12.17 23.83
N ALA A 446 5.46 -13.23 23.83
CA ALA A 446 5.89 -14.57 24.22
C ALA A 446 6.67 -15.26 23.08
N SER A 447 6.21 -15.13 21.83
CA SER A 447 6.85 -15.74 20.67
C SER A 447 6.41 -15.09 19.36
N ILE A 448 7.22 -15.31 18.33
CA ILE A 448 6.91 -14.95 16.95
C ILE A 448 6.88 -16.23 16.12
N THR A 449 5.73 -16.60 15.59
CA THR A 449 5.56 -17.86 14.86
C THR A 449 5.15 -17.59 13.40
N ARG A 450 5.38 -18.55 12.52
CA ARG A 450 4.81 -18.53 11.16
C ARG A 450 3.42 -19.15 11.22
N ARG A 451 2.43 -18.47 10.60
CA ARG A 451 1.09 -19.02 10.46
C ARG A 451 1.08 -20.06 9.34
N GLU A 452 0.65 -21.27 9.66
CA GLU A 452 0.44 -22.31 8.66
C GLU A 452 -0.89 -22.12 7.95
N SER A 453 -0.91 -22.29 6.63
CA SER A 453 -2.13 -22.26 5.82
C SER A 453 -2.76 -23.65 5.77
N LEU A 454 -3.83 -23.86 6.53
CA LEU A 454 -4.61 -25.09 6.54
C LEU A 454 -5.47 -25.22 5.28
N GLU A 455 -5.98 -26.42 4.99
CA GLU A 455 -6.96 -26.62 3.91
C GLU A 455 -8.26 -25.85 4.17
N ALA A 456 -8.68 -25.72 5.45
CA ALA A 456 -9.82 -24.91 5.88
C ALA A 456 -9.70 -23.44 5.42
N HIS A 457 -8.51 -22.84 5.49
CA HIS A 457 -8.29 -21.47 4.99
C HIS A 457 -8.52 -21.38 3.48
N ARG A 458 -7.97 -22.32 2.71
CA ARG A 458 -8.10 -22.37 1.25
C ARG A 458 -9.52 -22.64 0.80
N LEU A 459 -10.29 -23.41 1.58
CA LEU A 459 -11.70 -23.67 1.36
C LEU A 459 -12.52 -22.37 1.43
N ILE A 460 -12.37 -21.63 2.53
CA ILE A 460 -13.07 -20.34 2.73
C ILE A 460 -12.61 -19.34 1.67
N GLU A 461 -11.30 -19.23 1.42
CA GLU A 461 -10.75 -18.35 0.38
C GLU A 461 -11.40 -18.58 -0.99
N GLU A 462 -11.48 -19.85 -1.46
CA GLU A 462 -12.04 -20.13 -2.79
C GLU A 462 -13.55 -19.86 -2.84
N ILE A 463 -14.32 -20.16 -1.78
CA ILE A 463 -15.74 -19.81 -1.71
C ILE A 463 -15.90 -18.29 -1.79
N MET A 464 -15.10 -17.53 -1.06
CA MET A 464 -15.15 -16.06 -1.04
C MET A 464 -14.73 -15.47 -2.40
N ILE A 465 -13.72 -16.03 -3.06
CA ILE A 465 -13.34 -15.63 -4.43
C ILE A 465 -14.51 -15.82 -5.39
N GLN A 466 -15.19 -16.97 -5.34
CA GLN A 466 -16.31 -17.24 -6.24
C GLN A 466 -17.52 -16.34 -5.94
N ALA A 467 -17.80 -16.04 -4.66
CA ALA A 467 -18.84 -15.09 -4.27
C ALA A 467 -18.53 -13.67 -4.81
N ASN A 468 -17.29 -13.22 -4.68
CA ASN A 468 -16.80 -11.94 -5.22
C ASN A 468 -16.95 -11.86 -6.76
N VAL A 469 -16.63 -12.95 -7.47
CA VAL A 469 -16.85 -13.07 -8.93
C VAL A 469 -18.34 -12.98 -9.26
N CYS A 470 -19.21 -13.66 -8.51
CA CYS A 470 -20.67 -13.62 -8.71
C CYS A 470 -21.21 -12.18 -8.59
N ALA A 471 -20.73 -11.42 -7.60
CA ALA A 471 -21.13 -10.02 -7.43
C ALA A 471 -20.76 -9.16 -8.65
N ALA A 472 -19.51 -9.27 -9.11
CA ALA A 472 -19.05 -8.54 -10.29
C ALA A 472 -19.83 -8.94 -11.55
N GLU A 473 -20.03 -10.24 -11.80
CA GLU A 473 -20.80 -10.75 -12.95
C GLU A 473 -22.25 -10.25 -12.94
N THR A 474 -22.91 -10.30 -11.79
CA THR A 474 -24.30 -9.86 -11.65
C THR A 474 -24.43 -8.37 -11.96
N LEU A 475 -23.53 -7.55 -11.43
CA LEU A 475 -23.58 -6.10 -11.63
C LEU A 475 -23.24 -5.72 -13.08
N GLU A 476 -22.28 -6.37 -13.71
CA GLU A 476 -22.01 -6.19 -15.14
C GLU A 476 -23.19 -6.58 -16.04
N GLN A 477 -23.80 -7.75 -15.80
CA GLN A 477 -24.98 -8.21 -16.54
C GLN A 477 -26.16 -7.22 -16.40
N ARG A 478 -26.29 -6.59 -15.24
CA ARG A 478 -27.29 -5.55 -14.96
C ARG A 478 -26.88 -4.17 -15.44
N ARG A 479 -25.66 -4.00 -15.95
CA ARG A 479 -25.08 -2.70 -16.31
C ARG A 479 -25.15 -1.70 -15.16
N SER A 480 -24.96 -2.19 -13.94
CA SER A 480 -24.94 -1.39 -12.72
C SER A 480 -23.52 -0.92 -12.44
N PRO A 481 -23.35 0.36 -12.04
CA PRO A 481 -22.05 0.85 -11.59
C PRO A 481 -21.56 0.07 -10.35
N LEU A 482 -20.26 -0.22 -10.30
CA LEU A 482 -19.62 -0.90 -9.16
C LEU A 482 -18.16 -0.45 -9.01
N ILE A 483 -17.56 -0.82 -7.90
CA ILE A 483 -16.12 -0.71 -7.68
C ILE A 483 -15.55 -2.13 -7.81
N TYR A 484 -14.65 -2.31 -8.79
CA TYR A 484 -13.88 -3.54 -8.96
C TYR A 484 -12.66 -3.55 -8.06
N ARG A 485 -12.17 -4.73 -7.75
CA ARG A 485 -10.82 -4.97 -7.26
C ARG A 485 -9.97 -5.41 -8.43
N VAL A 486 -9.16 -4.51 -8.94
CA VAL A 486 -8.36 -4.75 -10.15
C VAL A 486 -6.89 -4.98 -9.79
N HIS A 487 -6.23 -5.81 -10.58
CA HIS A 487 -4.81 -6.10 -10.43
C HIS A 487 -4.20 -6.22 -11.83
N ASP A 488 -3.37 -5.26 -12.18
CA ASP A 488 -2.72 -5.19 -13.49
C ASP A 488 -1.60 -6.23 -13.62
N GLU A 489 -1.21 -6.53 -14.84
CA GLU A 489 -0.04 -7.35 -15.11
C GLU A 489 1.26 -6.61 -14.72
N PRO A 490 2.35 -7.34 -14.38
CA PRO A 490 3.64 -6.72 -14.08
C PRO A 490 4.14 -5.85 -15.23
N SER A 491 4.69 -4.66 -14.90
CA SER A 491 5.30 -3.81 -15.93
C SER A 491 6.52 -4.49 -16.59
N MET A 492 6.82 -4.10 -17.83
CA MET A 492 7.98 -4.63 -18.57
C MET A 492 9.30 -4.38 -17.82
N GLU A 493 9.41 -3.28 -17.08
CA GLU A 493 10.56 -2.96 -16.25
C GLU A 493 10.73 -3.96 -15.11
N LYS A 494 9.65 -4.26 -14.38
CA LYS A 494 9.66 -5.28 -13.31
C LYS A 494 9.97 -6.67 -13.83
N ILE A 495 9.47 -7.01 -15.02
CA ILE A 495 9.81 -8.28 -15.68
C ILE A 495 11.28 -8.33 -16.09
N ALA A 496 11.85 -7.23 -16.57
CA ALA A 496 13.26 -7.16 -16.88
C ALA A 496 14.13 -7.35 -15.63
N ALA A 497 13.80 -6.68 -14.54
CA ALA A 497 14.50 -6.83 -13.26
C ALA A 497 14.40 -8.27 -12.71
N LEU A 498 13.21 -8.91 -12.79
CA LEU A 498 13.05 -10.33 -12.45
C LEU A 498 13.96 -11.22 -13.32
N ALA A 499 13.99 -11.00 -14.64
CA ALA A 499 14.82 -11.79 -15.55
C ALA A 499 16.32 -11.63 -15.25
N ASP A 500 16.76 -10.42 -14.95
CA ASP A 500 18.15 -10.13 -14.58
C ASP A 500 18.53 -10.83 -13.27
N PHE A 501 17.66 -10.80 -12.26
CA PHE A 501 17.85 -11.56 -11.02
C PHE A 501 17.93 -13.07 -11.28
N LEU A 502 16.98 -13.65 -12.02
CA LEU A 502 16.95 -15.09 -12.31
C LEU A 502 18.22 -15.56 -13.03
N ALA A 503 18.77 -14.73 -13.92
CA ALA A 503 20.05 -15.01 -14.58
C ALA A 503 21.21 -15.13 -13.58
N THR A 504 21.20 -14.39 -12.46
CA THR A 504 22.24 -14.48 -11.42
C THR A 504 22.27 -15.82 -10.69
N ILE A 505 21.15 -16.52 -10.66
CA ILE A 505 21.00 -17.86 -10.03
C ILE A 505 20.90 -19.00 -11.05
N GLY A 506 21.24 -18.72 -12.33
CA GLY A 506 21.27 -19.72 -13.40
C GLY A 506 19.90 -20.15 -13.93
N VAL A 507 18.83 -19.42 -13.58
CA VAL A 507 17.48 -19.69 -14.06
C VAL A 507 17.18 -18.83 -15.29
N ASN A 508 16.76 -19.46 -16.38
CA ASN A 508 16.46 -18.75 -17.62
C ASN A 508 15.00 -18.26 -17.66
N TRP A 509 14.81 -16.98 -17.92
CA TRP A 509 13.52 -16.36 -18.17
C TRP A 509 13.48 -15.76 -19.58
N ALA A 510 12.68 -16.33 -20.47
CA ALA A 510 12.59 -15.84 -21.85
C ALA A 510 11.99 -14.42 -21.91
N LYS A 511 12.74 -13.47 -22.47
CA LYS A 511 12.28 -12.09 -22.67
C LYS A 511 11.35 -12.03 -23.89
N GLY A 512 10.28 -11.23 -23.82
CA GLY A 512 9.37 -10.99 -24.96
C GLY A 512 8.20 -11.95 -25.11
N GLU A 513 8.04 -12.94 -24.25
CA GLU A 513 6.84 -13.76 -24.21
C GLU A 513 5.70 -13.06 -23.45
N THR A 514 4.46 -13.44 -23.79
CA THR A 514 3.25 -12.94 -23.10
C THR A 514 3.32 -13.20 -21.60
N ILE A 515 3.03 -12.19 -20.80
CA ILE A 515 2.96 -12.28 -19.34
C ILE A 515 1.69 -13.03 -18.95
N ARG A 516 1.85 -14.16 -18.26
CA ARG A 516 0.75 -15.02 -17.78
C ARG A 516 1.11 -15.63 -16.44
N THR A 517 0.12 -15.89 -15.61
CA THR A 517 0.30 -16.50 -14.28
C THR A 517 0.95 -17.89 -14.37
N GLU A 518 0.63 -18.68 -15.38
CA GLU A 518 1.21 -20.01 -15.56
C GLU A 518 2.73 -20.00 -15.75
N ARG A 519 3.30 -18.92 -16.29
CA ARG A 519 4.76 -18.81 -16.41
C ARG A 519 5.42 -18.62 -15.04
N PHE A 520 4.84 -17.78 -14.20
CA PHE A 520 5.31 -17.60 -12.83
C PHE A 520 5.14 -18.88 -12.02
N ASN A 521 4.00 -19.55 -12.13
CA ASN A 521 3.75 -20.82 -11.44
C ASN A 521 4.77 -21.88 -11.84
N ARG A 522 5.10 -21.97 -13.13
CA ARG A 522 6.13 -22.89 -13.64
C ARG A 522 7.51 -22.56 -13.07
N LEU A 523 7.86 -21.28 -12.99
CA LEU A 523 9.10 -20.82 -12.36
C LEU A 523 9.15 -21.20 -10.87
N LEU A 524 8.08 -20.91 -10.12
CA LEU A 524 7.98 -21.22 -8.69
C LEU A 524 8.10 -22.73 -8.45
N GLU A 525 7.45 -23.56 -9.27
CA GLU A 525 7.55 -25.02 -9.17
C GLU A 525 8.96 -25.53 -9.50
N GLN A 526 9.62 -25.01 -10.54
CA GLN A 526 10.99 -25.37 -10.90
C GLN A 526 12.01 -25.08 -9.81
N THR A 527 11.75 -24.05 -9.00
CA THR A 527 12.68 -23.61 -7.94
C THR A 527 12.28 -24.09 -6.56
N ARG A 528 11.17 -24.77 -6.39
CA ARG A 528 10.51 -25.09 -5.13
C ARG A 528 11.42 -25.84 -4.13
N GLU A 529 12.16 -26.84 -4.61
CA GLU A 529 13.04 -27.66 -3.77
C GLU A 529 14.49 -27.15 -3.76
N GLY A 530 14.75 -26.03 -4.44
CA GLY A 530 16.10 -25.48 -4.58
C GLY A 530 16.50 -24.54 -3.43
N PRO A 531 17.81 -24.22 -3.31
CA PRO A 531 18.30 -23.30 -2.31
C PRO A 531 17.79 -21.86 -2.46
N HIS A 532 17.21 -21.54 -3.63
CA HIS A 532 16.70 -20.21 -3.99
C HIS A 532 15.17 -20.11 -3.94
N ALA A 533 14.44 -21.14 -3.48
CA ALA A 533 12.97 -21.15 -3.47
C ALA A 533 12.34 -19.90 -2.83
N GLU A 534 12.76 -19.57 -1.60
CA GLU A 534 12.21 -18.42 -0.86
C GLU A 534 12.48 -17.08 -1.55
N ILE A 535 13.73 -16.86 -2.03
CA ILE A 535 14.07 -15.59 -2.66
C ILE A 535 13.42 -15.44 -4.05
N VAL A 536 13.26 -16.53 -4.81
CA VAL A 536 12.51 -16.51 -6.07
C VAL A 536 11.05 -16.17 -5.81
N ASN A 537 10.42 -16.78 -4.81
CA ASN A 537 9.05 -16.47 -4.42
C ASN A 537 8.89 -14.99 -4.05
N GLU A 538 9.84 -14.44 -3.28
CA GLU A 538 9.84 -13.03 -2.87
C GLU A 538 10.05 -12.07 -4.05
N VAL A 539 11.00 -12.36 -4.95
CA VAL A 539 11.25 -11.52 -6.13
C VAL A 539 10.09 -11.59 -7.12
N VAL A 540 9.46 -12.75 -7.28
CA VAL A 540 8.22 -12.88 -8.05
C VAL A 540 7.11 -12.03 -7.43
N LEU A 541 6.93 -12.06 -6.10
CA LEU A 541 5.95 -11.20 -5.40
C LEU A 541 6.23 -9.72 -5.65
N ARG A 542 7.48 -9.27 -5.49
CA ARG A 542 7.91 -7.88 -5.72
C ARG A 542 7.72 -7.43 -7.17
N SER A 543 7.79 -8.36 -8.11
CA SER A 543 7.57 -8.05 -9.53
C SER A 543 6.10 -7.73 -9.83
N GLN A 544 5.15 -8.12 -8.98
CA GLN A 544 3.72 -7.88 -9.22
C GLN A 544 3.36 -6.40 -9.03
N MET A 545 2.28 -5.99 -9.69
CA MET A 545 1.63 -4.72 -9.41
C MET A 545 0.82 -4.83 -8.11
N GLN A 546 0.49 -3.70 -7.50
CA GLN A 546 -0.44 -3.69 -6.37
C GLN A 546 -1.88 -3.63 -6.89
N ALA A 547 -2.75 -4.44 -6.29
CA ALA A 547 -4.17 -4.35 -6.58
C ALA A 547 -4.74 -3.02 -6.05
N VAL A 548 -5.73 -2.46 -6.77
CA VAL A 548 -6.41 -1.21 -6.43
C VAL A 548 -7.91 -1.35 -6.60
N TYR A 549 -8.65 -0.42 -6.04
CA TYR A 549 -10.07 -0.27 -6.33
C TYR A 549 -10.28 0.67 -7.52
N SER A 550 -11.17 0.32 -8.44
CA SER A 550 -11.46 1.12 -9.64
C SER A 550 -12.89 0.90 -10.13
N PRO A 551 -13.58 1.91 -10.64
CA PRO A 551 -14.82 1.72 -11.39
C PRO A 551 -14.58 1.10 -12.78
N ASP A 552 -13.34 1.13 -13.29
CA ASP A 552 -12.94 0.57 -14.57
C ASP A 552 -12.38 -0.84 -14.40
N ASN A 553 -12.89 -1.79 -15.18
CA ASN A 553 -12.48 -3.19 -15.10
C ASN A 553 -11.28 -3.46 -16.03
N ILE A 554 -10.13 -3.79 -15.45
CA ILE A 554 -8.96 -4.30 -16.18
C ILE A 554 -8.65 -5.77 -15.84
N GLY A 555 -9.54 -6.43 -15.08
CA GLY A 555 -9.33 -7.79 -14.58
C GLY A 555 -8.47 -7.86 -13.32
N HIS A 556 -8.20 -9.08 -12.88
CA HIS A 556 -7.34 -9.35 -11.72
C HIS A 556 -6.27 -10.38 -12.08
N PHE A 557 -5.09 -9.89 -12.49
CA PHE A 557 -3.99 -10.73 -12.98
C PHE A 557 -3.63 -11.84 -11.99
N GLY A 558 -3.35 -11.53 -10.74
CA GLY A 558 -2.92 -12.53 -9.75
C GLY A 558 -3.92 -13.67 -9.52
N LEU A 559 -5.23 -13.39 -9.57
CA LEU A 559 -6.28 -14.39 -9.47
C LEU A 559 -6.60 -15.05 -10.82
N ASN A 560 -6.04 -14.54 -11.91
CA ASN A 560 -6.37 -14.93 -13.30
C ASN A 560 -7.88 -14.86 -13.57
N LEU A 561 -8.51 -13.73 -13.19
CA LEU A 561 -9.93 -13.46 -13.32
C LEU A 561 -10.18 -12.24 -14.21
N GLN A 562 -11.18 -12.34 -15.08
CA GLN A 562 -11.57 -11.24 -15.97
C GLN A 562 -12.36 -10.15 -15.24
N ARG A 563 -13.02 -10.49 -14.14
CA ARG A 563 -13.83 -9.58 -13.32
C ARG A 563 -13.83 -10.02 -11.87
N TYR A 564 -13.63 -9.06 -10.99
CA TYR A 564 -13.53 -9.32 -9.56
C TYR A 564 -13.92 -8.08 -8.78
N ALA A 565 -14.77 -8.21 -7.79
CA ALA A 565 -15.16 -7.12 -6.89
C ALA A 565 -15.24 -7.67 -5.46
N HIS A 566 -14.81 -6.91 -4.49
CA HIS A 566 -14.92 -7.30 -3.09
C HIS A 566 -16.37 -7.18 -2.63
N PHE A 567 -16.91 -8.26 -2.09
CA PHE A 567 -18.28 -8.38 -1.62
C PHE A 567 -18.39 -9.03 -0.23
N THR A 568 -17.38 -9.83 0.15
CA THR A 568 -17.46 -10.82 1.23
C THR A 568 -17.08 -10.32 2.62
N SER A 569 -16.69 -9.04 2.78
CA SER A 569 -16.28 -8.52 4.10
C SER A 569 -16.71 -7.06 4.33
N PRO A 570 -18.03 -6.75 4.32
CA PRO A 570 -18.54 -5.38 4.44
C PRO A 570 -18.41 -4.79 5.87
N ILE A 571 -18.18 -5.59 6.90
CA ILE A 571 -17.94 -5.10 8.27
C ILE A 571 -16.60 -4.36 8.33
N ARG A 572 -15.61 -4.85 7.58
CA ARG A 572 -14.24 -4.34 7.64
C ARG A 572 -13.70 -3.68 6.37
N ARG A 573 -14.48 -3.65 5.26
CA ARG A 573 -14.09 -2.97 4.02
C ARG A 573 -15.26 -2.17 3.44
N TYR A 574 -15.05 -0.88 3.24
CA TYR A 574 -16.05 -0.01 2.65
C TYR A 574 -16.37 -0.34 1.17
N ALA A 575 -15.39 -0.88 0.45
CA ALA A 575 -15.59 -1.36 -0.93
C ALA A 575 -16.72 -2.38 -1.03
N ASP A 576 -16.76 -3.34 -0.10
CA ASP A 576 -17.77 -4.40 -0.05
C ASP A 576 -19.15 -3.82 0.24
N LEU A 577 -19.26 -2.85 1.13
CA LEU A 577 -20.51 -2.14 1.42
C LEU A 577 -21.06 -1.43 0.16
N ILE A 578 -20.21 -0.80 -0.63
CA ILE A 578 -20.58 -0.19 -1.92
C ILE A 578 -21.10 -1.25 -2.90
N VAL A 579 -20.45 -2.41 -2.99
CA VAL A 579 -20.90 -3.52 -3.86
C VAL A 579 -22.22 -4.10 -3.37
N HIS A 580 -22.45 -4.23 -2.05
CA HIS A 580 -23.75 -4.63 -1.48
C HIS A 580 -24.85 -3.66 -1.90
N ARG A 581 -24.63 -2.35 -1.75
CA ARG A 581 -25.59 -1.32 -2.17
C ARG A 581 -25.87 -1.35 -3.69
N ALA A 582 -24.83 -1.62 -4.49
CA ALA A 582 -25.01 -1.80 -5.92
C ALA A 582 -25.90 -3.01 -6.26
N LEU A 583 -25.71 -4.14 -5.58
CA LEU A 583 -26.55 -5.33 -5.71
C LEU A 583 -28.00 -5.07 -5.26
N ILE A 584 -28.19 -4.39 -4.13
CA ILE A 584 -29.52 -4.01 -3.64
C ILE A 584 -30.29 -3.20 -4.68
N ALA A 585 -29.65 -2.17 -5.23
CA ALA A 585 -30.23 -1.34 -6.27
C ALA A 585 -30.50 -2.11 -7.58
N ALA A 586 -29.52 -2.87 -8.08
CA ALA A 586 -29.61 -3.58 -9.36
C ALA A 586 -30.63 -4.72 -9.35
N LEU A 587 -30.82 -5.39 -8.22
CA LEU A 587 -31.72 -6.53 -8.02
C LEU A 587 -33.05 -6.14 -7.36
N LYS A 588 -33.22 -4.86 -6.98
CA LYS A 588 -34.40 -4.34 -6.28
C LYS A 588 -34.68 -5.07 -4.96
N LEU A 589 -33.64 -5.24 -4.13
CA LEU A 589 -33.72 -5.96 -2.86
C LEU A 589 -34.01 -5.05 -1.66
N GLY A 590 -34.26 -3.76 -1.89
CA GLY A 590 -34.55 -2.75 -0.88
C GLY A 590 -34.36 -1.34 -1.42
N ASP A 591 -34.63 -0.33 -0.57
CA ASP A 591 -34.52 1.11 -0.92
C ASP A 591 -33.20 1.72 -0.42
N ASP A 592 -32.37 0.96 0.26
CA ASP A 592 -31.07 1.34 0.83
C ASP A 592 -29.89 1.01 -0.09
N GLY A 593 -30.16 0.89 -1.39
CA GLY A 593 -29.17 0.66 -2.43
C GLY A 593 -28.32 1.87 -2.76
N LEU A 594 -27.45 1.69 -3.77
CA LEU A 594 -26.53 2.73 -4.26
C LEU A 594 -27.30 3.93 -4.81
N THR A 595 -27.00 5.13 -4.32
CA THR A 595 -27.68 6.37 -4.74
C THR A 595 -27.00 7.00 -5.97
N GLN A 596 -27.70 7.88 -6.67
CA GLN A 596 -27.12 8.64 -7.80
C GLN A 596 -25.91 9.48 -7.36
N LYS A 597 -25.89 9.99 -6.13
CA LYS A 597 -24.78 10.73 -5.56
C LYS A 597 -23.55 9.85 -5.39
N ASP A 598 -23.75 8.61 -4.93
CA ASP A 598 -22.65 7.64 -4.76
C ASP A 598 -22.07 7.24 -6.12
N ILE A 599 -22.93 7.04 -7.13
CA ILE A 599 -22.52 6.71 -8.50
C ILE A 599 -21.59 7.77 -9.09
N VAL A 600 -21.93 9.04 -8.94
CA VAL A 600 -21.11 10.16 -9.44
C VAL A 600 -19.73 10.21 -8.73
N ARG A 601 -19.66 9.71 -7.51
CA ARG A 601 -18.45 9.75 -6.67
C ARG A 601 -17.70 8.41 -6.61
N LEU A 602 -18.06 7.44 -7.44
CA LEU A 602 -17.42 6.10 -7.36
C LEU A 602 -15.92 6.13 -7.55
N ALA A 603 -15.41 6.89 -8.53
CA ALA A 603 -13.97 7.04 -8.76
C ALA A 603 -13.26 7.68 -7.55
N GLU A 604 -13.81 8.79 -7.03
CA GLU A 604 -13.29 9.44 -5.82
C GLU A 604 -13.30 8.48 -4.62
N THR A 605 -14.37 7.68 -4.47
CA THR A 605 -14.46 6.70 -3.39
C THR A 605 -13.42 5.59 -3.56
N ALA A 606 -13.20 5.09 -4.77
CA ALA A 606 -12.19 4.08 -5.07
C ALA A 606 -10.77 4.57 -4.70
N ASP A 607 -10.45 5.83 -5.02
CA ASP A 607 -9.17 6.44 -4.64
C ASP A 607 -9.00 6.58 -3.14
N ILE A 608 -10.03 7.04 -2.43
CA ILE A 608 -10.01 7.18 -0.96
C ILE A 608 -9.76 5.83 -0.29
N ILE A 609 -10.53 4.80 -0.66
CA ILE A 609 -10.41 3.49 -0.01
C ILE A 609 -9.11 2.76 -0.40
N THR A 610 -8.58 2.98 -1.61
CA THR A 610 -7.25 2.47 -1.99
C THR A 610 -6.15 3.15 -1.16
N ALA A 611 -6.23 4.46 -0.96
CA ALA A 611 -5.28 5.18 -0.12
C ALA A 611 -5.39 4.76 1.36
N ALA A 612 -6.61 4.52 1.86
CA ALA A 612 -6.85 4.04 3.22
C ALA A 612 -6.26 2.63 3.42
N GLU A 613 -6.46 1.71 2.48
CA GLU A 613 -5.89 0.35 2.52
C GLU A 613 -4.35 0.38 2.57
N ARG A 614 -3.71 1.18 1.70
CA ARG A 614 -2.25 1.34 1.70
C ARG A 614 -1.73 1.91 3.01
N ARG A 615 -2.44 2.88 3.56
CA ARG A 615 -2.13 3.48 4.86
C ARG A 615 -2.26 2.46 5.99
N ALA A 616 -3.31 1.65 5.99
CA ALA A 616 -3.52 0.57 6.96
C ALA A 616 -2.39 -0.47 6.90
N MET A 617 -2.07 -0.98 5.71
CA MET A 617 -0.97 -1.94 5.51
C MET A 617 0.38 -1.38 5.99
N ALA A 618 0.66 -0.10 5.74
CA ALA A 618 1.89 0.54 6.20
C ALA A 618 1.92 0.65 7.73
N ALA A 619 0.80 0.96 8.37
CA ALA A 619 0.68 1.06 9.83
C ALA A 619 0.81 -0.32 10.51
N GLU A 620 0.13 -1.35 9.98
CA GLU A 620 0.20 -2.72 10.47
C GLU A 620 1.63 -3.27 10.41
N ARG A 621 2.31 -3.02 9.28
CA ARG A 621 3.71 -3.41 9.12
C ARG A 621 4.64 -2.67 10.09
N ASP A 622 4.50 -1.35 10.21
CA ASP A 622 5.29 -0.51 11.13
C ASP A 622 5.13 -0.98 12.58
N ALA A 623 3.90 -1.27 13.02
CA ALA A 623 3.64 -1.82 14.35
C ALA A 623 4.30 -3.20 14.54
N THR A 624 4.15 -4.09 13.56
CA THR A 624 4.77 -5.42 13.59
C THR A 624 6.30 -5.34 13.72
N ASP A 625 6.94 -4.48 12.93
CA ASP A 625 8.39 -4.28 12.97
C ASP A 625 8.85 -3.74 14.34
N ARG A 626 8.08 -2.85 14.99
CA ARG A 626 8.35 -2.35 16.34
C ARG A 626 8.21 -3.42 17.42
N TYR A 627 7.17 -4.25 17.34
CA TYR A 627 6.99 -5.39 18.25
C TYR A 627 8.15 -6.37 18.11
N ILE A 628 8.57 -6.69 16.90
CA ILE A 628 9.70 -7.58 16.65
C ILE A 628 11.00 -6.96 17.20
N ALA A 629 11.20 -5.66 17.01
CA ALA A 629 12.38 -4.99 17.57
C ALA A 629 12.36 -4.96 19.09
N ALA A 630 11.20 -4.85 19.75
CA ALA A 630 11.06 -4.96 21.19
C ALA A 630 11.42 -6.35 21.69
N PHE A 631 10.91 -7.41 21.05
CA PHE A 631 11.25 -8.79 21.36
C PHE A 631 12.75 -9.10 21.22
N LEU A 632 13.41 -8.49 20.22
CA LEU A 632 14.83 -8.69 19.97
C LEU A 632 15.74 -7.77 20.80
N ALA A 633 15.21 -6.75 21.47
CA ALA A 633 16.02 -5.81 22.25
C ALA A 633 16.79 -6.49 23.39
N GLU A 634 16.20 -7.52 24.01
CA GLU A 634 16.86 -8.32 25.06
C GLU A 634 17.90 -9.29 24.51
N ARG A 635 17.97 -9.46 23.18
CA ARG A 635 18.86 -10.40 22.49
C ARG A 635 19.99 -9.70 21.72
N VAL A 636 20.28 -8.44 22.06
CA VAL A 636 21.42 -7.70 21.48
C VAL A 636 22.71 -8.44 21.81
N GLY A 637 23.55 -8.68 20.80
CA GLY A 637 24.77 -9.48 20.86
C GLY A 637 24.58 -10.94 20.42
N ALA A 638 23.36 -11.44 20.31
CA ALA A 638 23.07 -12.79 19.82
C ALA A 638 23.33 -12.89 18.29
N GLU A 639 23.64 -14.11 17.87
CA GLU A 639 23.91 -14.48 16.49
C GLU A 639 22.69 -15.17 15.88
N PHE A 640 22.42 -14.87 14.61
CA PHE A 640 21.26 -15.38 13.90
C PHE A 640 21.66 -15.82 12.49
N ALA A 641 21.10 -16.94 12.05
CA ALA A 641 21.07 -17.28 10.65
C ALA A 641 20.02 -16.43 9.92
N GLY A 642 20.32 -16.07 8.68
CA GLY A 642 19.40 -15.28 7.87
C GLY A 642 19.75 -15.31 6.39
N ARG A 643 19.00 -14.52 5.64
CA ARG A 643 19.15 -14.41 4.20
C ARG A 643 19.15 -12.93 3.77
N ILE A 644 20.00 -12.59 2.82
CA ILE A 644 20.01 -11.24 2.19
C ILE A 644 18.75 -11.10 1.34
N THR A 645 17.84 -10.22 1.76
CA THR A 645 16.56 -9.92 1.09
C THR A 645 16.57 -8.60 0.35
N GLY A 646 17.60 -7.77 0.56
CA GLY A 646 17.75 -6.50 -0.12
C GLY A 646 19.21 -6.08 -0.22
N VAL A 647 19.57 -5.51 -1.37
CA VAL A 647 20.91 -4.97 -1.61
C VAL A 647 20.76 -3.52 -2.03
N THR A 648 21.39 -2.61 -1.30
CA THR A 648 21.30 -1.16 -1.53
C THR A 648 22.67 -0.52 -1.46
N ARG A 649 22.81 0.74 -1.89
CA ARG A 649 24.07 1.50 -1.81
C ARG A 649 24.57 1.76 -0.40
N PHE A 650 23.66 1.73 0.59
CA PHE A 650 24.00 2.01 1.99
C PHE A 650 24.16 0.75 2.84
N GLY A 651 23.81 -0.43 2.30
CA GLY A 651 23.98 -1.70 3.01
C GLY A 651 23.10 -2.83 2.49
N LEU A 652 23.08 -3.91 3.27
CA LEU A 652 22.31 -5.11 3.00
C LEU A 652 21.14 -5.21 3.98
N PHE A 653 19.98 -5.58 3.49
CA PHE A 653 18.89 -6.04 4.34
C PHE A 653 18.97 -7.55 4.49
N VAL A 654 18.95 -8.01 5.73
CA VAL A 654 19.01 -9.43 6.06
C VAL A 654 17.77 -9.79 6.83
N ARG A 655 17.06 -10.81 6.37
CA ARG A 655 15.92 -11.41 7.07
C ARG A 655 16.40 -12.53 7.95
N LEU A 656 16.09 -12.45 9.24
CA LEU A 656 16.42 -13.48 10.23
C LEU A 656 15.49 -14.69 10.05
N ASP A 657 16.04 -15.90 10.00
CA ASP A 657 15.26 -17.13 9.78
C ASP A 657 14.29 -17.43 10.93
N GLU A 658 14.68 -17.15 12.16
CA GLU A 658 13.91 -17.43 13.38
C GLU A 658 12.65 -16.55 13.47
N THR A 659 12.81 -15.22 13.35
CA THR A 659 11.73 -14.26 13.58
C THR A 659 11.15 -13.72 12.29
N GLY A 660 11.85 -13.91 11.17
CA GLY A 660 11.55 -13.27 9.90
C GLY A 660 11.75 -11.75 9.93
N ALA A 661 12.38 -11.17 10.96
CA ALA A 661 12.69 -9.75 11.04
C ALA A 661 13.69 -9.33 9.97
N ASP A 662 13.49 -8.15 9.40
CA ASP A 662 14.42 -7.54 8.45
C ASP A 662 15.34 -6.55 9.20
N GLY A 663 16.67 -6.77 9.15
CA GLY A 663 17.67 -5.89 9.76
C GLY A 663 18.65 -5.34 8.72
N LEU A 664 19.21 -4.17 9.00
CA LEU A 664 20.20 -3.52 8.15
C LEU A 664 21.62 -3.88 8.58
N VAL A 665 22.42 -4.42 7.67
CA VAL A 665 23.89 -4.45 7.77
C VAL A 665 24.42 -3.24 7.01
N PRO A 666 24.94 -2.20 7.70
CA PRO A 666 25.48 -1.02 7.02
C PRO A 666 26.67 -1.35 6.13
N VAL A 667 26.76 -0.76 4.95
CA VAL A 667 27.91 -0.98 4.03
C VAL A 667 29.25 -0.66 4.69
N SER A 668 29.27 0.29 5.63
CA SER A 668 30.48 0.68 6.38
C SER A 668 30.98 -0.40 7.34
N SER A 669 30.15 -1.42 7.66
CA SER A 669 30.51 -2.54 8.54
C SER A 669 30.95 -3.80 7.79
N LEU A 670 30.89 -3.82 6.45
CA LEU A 670 31.18 -5.01 5.64
C LEU A 670 32.69 -5.30 5.46
N GLY A 671 33.56 -4.39 5.87
CA GLY A 671 35.01 -4.59 5.79
C GLY A 671 35.79 -3.30 5.57
N THR A 672 37.09 -3.43 5.24
CA THR A 672 38.02 -2.30 5.11
C THR A 672 38.12 -1.74 3.69
N GLU A 673 37.39 -2.32 2.73
CA GLU A 673 37.34 -1.83 1.37
C GLU A 673 35.99 -1.16 1.05
N TYR A 674 35.97 -0.43 -0.06
CA TYR A 674 34.73 0.16 -0.57
C TYR A 674 33.91 -0.85 -1.34
N PHE A 675 32.61 -0.96 -1.05
CA PHE A 675 31.68 -1.82 -1.77
C PHE A 675 30.83 -0.98 -2.73
N VAL A 676 30.79 -1.40 -3.98
CA VAL A 676 30.02 -0.76 -5.06
C VAL A 676 28.73 -1.55 -5.27
N HIS A 677 27.61 -0.85 -5.32
CA HIS A 677 26.32 -1.46 -5.66
C HIS A 677 26.25 -1.78 -7.15
N ASP A 678 26.02 -3.02 -7.48
CA ASP A 678 25.79 -3.52 -8.83
C ASP A 678 24.29 -3.88 -8.97
N ASP A 679 23.54 -2.97 -9.58
CA ASP A 679 22.08 -3.12 -9.76
C ASP A 679 21.72 -4.36 -10.60
N ARG A 680 22.55 -4.72 -11.60
CA ARG A 680 22.27 -5.87 -12.48
C ARG A 680 22.59 -7.20 -11.84
N ALA A 681 23.66 -7.24 -11.04
CA ALA A 681 24.05 -8.43 -10.31
C ALA A 681 23.31 -8.57 -8.98
N HIS A 682 22.48 -7.60 -8.60
CA HIS A 682 21.84 -7.51 -7.29
C HIS A 682 22.81 -7.80 -6.14
N ALA A 683 23.96 -7.12 -6.17
CA ALA A 683 25.08 -7.39 -5.26
C ALA A 683 25.79 -6.12 -4.80
N LEU A 684 26.40 -6.18 -3.62
CA LEU A 684 27.50 -5.30 -3.23
C LEU A 684 28.82 -5.97 -3.58
N VAL A 685 29.67 -5.31 -4.37
CA VAL A 685 30.92 -5.84 -4.89
C VAL A 685 32.10 -5.05 -4.33
N GLY A 686 33.06 -5.75 -3.71
CA GLY A 686 34.30 -5.14 -3.24
C GLY A 686 35.14 -4.58 -4.39
N GLU A 687 35.49 -3.29 -4.31
CA GLU A 687 36.19 -2.58 -5.41
C GLU A 687 37.55 -3.19 -5.73
N ARG A 688 38.26 -3.63 -4.71
CA ARG A 688 39.63 -4.18 -4.85
C ARG A 688 39.64 -5.70 -4.97
N SER A 689 38.92 -6.38 -4.08
CA SER A 689 38.91 -7.84 -4.00
C SER A 689 37.98 -8.48 -5.05
N GLY A 690 36.91 -7.79 -5.44
CA GLY A 690 35.86 -8.34 -6.29
C GLY A 690 34.94 -9.35 -5.57
N VAL A 691 35.09 -9.52 -4.26
CA VAL A 691 34.17 -10.34 -3.44
C VAL A 691 32.77 -9.75 -3.44
N ARG A 692 31.75 -10.56 -3.14
CA ARG A 692 30.35 -10.16 -3.34
C ARG A 692 29.47 -10.58 -2.20
N TYR A 693 28.50 -9.72 -1.89
CA TYR A 693 27.30 -10.07 -1.13
C TYR A 693 26.07 -9.97 -2.07
N ARG A 694 25.43 -11.10 -2.31
CA ARG A 694 24.36 -11.20 -3.32
C ARG A 694 22.99 -11.32 -2.66
N LEU A 695 21.99 -10.82 -3.37
CA LEU A 695 20.58 -11.06 -3.02
C LEU A 695 20.32 -12.57 -2.96
N GLY A 696 19.69 -13.03 -1.88
CA GLY A 696 19.35 -14.43 -1.67
C GLY A 696 20.43 -15.29 -0.99
N SER A 697 21.67 -14.77 -0.79
CA SER A 697 22.71 -15.51 -0.06
C SER A 697 22.31 -15.74 1.40
N ARG A 698 22.56 -16.97 1.91
CA ARG A 698 22.46 -17.27 3.33
C ARG A 698 23.65 -16.71 4.06
N VAL A 699 23.41 -16.10 5.21
CA VAL A 699 24.43 -15.43 6.01
C VAL A 699 24.17 -15.62 7.49
N GLU A 700 25.23 -15.52 8.27
CA GLU A 700 25.18 -15.38 9.72
C GLU A 700 25.44 -13.94 10.10
N VAL A 701 24.65 -13.41 11.01
CA VAL A 701 24.71 -12.03 11.45
C VAL A 701 24.59 -11.94 12.97
N ARG A 702 25.19 -10.91 13.57
CA ARG A 702 25.04 -10.59 14.98
C ARG A 702 24.16 -9.35 15.14
N LEU A 703 23.19 -9.40 16.04
CA LEU A 703 22.35 -8.25 16.35
C LEU A 703 23.16 -7.22 17.16
N ARG A 704 23.39 -6.04 16.58
CA ARG A 704 24.14 -4.95 17.21
C ARG A 704 23.25 -3.97 17.95
N GLU A 705 22.10 -3.68 17.37
CA GLU A 705 21.14 -2.71 17.93
C GLU A 705 19.72 -3.12 17.56
N ALA A 706 18.83 -3.05 18.53
CA ALA A 706 17.39 -3.14 18.32
C ALA A 706 16.74 -1.90 18.96
N THR A 707 15.94 -1.18 18.21
CA THR A 707 15.32 0.06 18.66
C THR A 707 13.81 -0.04 18.54
N PRO A 708 13.07 -0.44 19.59
CA PRO A 708 11.62 -0.64 19.57
C PRO A 708 10.84 0.58 19.07
N LEU A 709 11.22 1.78 19.52
CA LEU A 709 10.57 3.04 19.12
C LEU A 709 10.58 3.31 17.61
N THR A 710 11.48 2.70 16.88
CA THR A 710 11.61 2.92 15.43
C THR A 710 11.46 1.65 14.60
N GLY A 711 11.30 0.49 15.23
CA GLY A 711 11.27 -0.81 14.58
C GLY A 711 12.58 -1.19 13.89
N GLY A 712 13.68 -0.47 14.19
CA GLY A 712 14.95 -0.64 13.49
C GLY A 712 15.85 -1.71 14.13
N LEU A 713 16.43 -2.57 13.28
CA LEU A 713 17.46 -3.55 13.67
C LEU A 713 18.75 -3.25 12.90
N VAL A 714 19.86 -3.16 13.61
CA VAL A 714 21.19 -3.05 13.01
C VAL A 714 21.95 -4.34 13.25
N LEU A 715 22.45 -4.91 12.17
CA LEU A 715 23.14 -6.18 12.17
C LEU A 715 24.61 -6.01 11.77
N GLU A 716 25.46 -6.90 12.26
CA GLU A 716 26.86 -7.07 11.85
C GLU A 716 26.97 -8.36 11.03
N MET A 717 27.61 -8.30 9.89
CA MET A 717 27.87 -9.47 9.06
C MET A 717 28.98 -10.33 9.68
N LEU A 718 28.70 -11.62 9.88
CA LEU A 718 29.68 -12.60 10.34
C LEU A 718 30.15 -13.52 9.22
N SER A 719 29.33 -13.75 8.20
CA SER A 719 29.68 -14.57 7.06
C SER A 719 30.67 -13.90 6.14
N GLU A 720 31.62 -14.68 5.62
CA GLU A 720 32.50 -14.24 4.55
C GLU A 720 31.71 -13.96 3.26
N PRO A 721 32.12 -12.95 2.47
CA PRO A 721 31.51 -12.69 1.19
C PRO A 721 31.78 -13.81 0.18
N ASP A 722 30.93 -13.97 -0.80
CA ASP A 722 31.16 -14.86 -1.94
C ASP A 722 32.44 -14.47 -2.68
N PRO A 723 33.24 -15.44 -3.16
CA PRO A 723 34.47 -15.16 -3.89
C PRO A 723 34.21 -14.36 -5.17
N ALA A 724 35.25 -13.66 -5.61
CA ALA A 724 35.18 -12.91 -6.87
C ALA A 724 34.84 -13.83 -8.04
N ASP A 725 33.90 -13.42 -8.88
CA ASP A 725 33.57 -14.11 -10.12
C ASP A 725 34.62 -13.75 -11.19
N PRO A 726 35.43 -14.70 -11.66
CA PRO A 726 36.47 -14.42 -12.63
C PRO A 726 35.94 -13.99 -13.99
N THR A 727 34.66 -14.24 -14.28
CA THR A 727 34.02 -13.94 -15.57
C THR A 727 33.27 -12.61 -15.57
N ALA A 728 32.99 -12.03 -14.43
CA ALA A 728 32.25 -10.79 -14.32
C ALA A 728 33.14 -9.56 -14.48
N ALA A 729 32.69 -8.60 -15.27
CA ALA A 729 33.34 -7.29 -15.36
C ALA A 729 33.33 -6.62 -13.97
N ARG A 730 34.48 -6.16 -13.51
CA ARG A 730 34.58 -5.40 -12.27
C ARG A 730 33.81 -4.08 -12.44
N PRO A 731 32.94 -3.69 -11.51
CA PRO A 731 32.26 -2.41 -11.58
C PRO A 731 33.32 -1.30 -11.52
N ARG A 732 33.42 -0.51 -12.58
CA ARG A 732 34.28 0.69 -12.59
C ARG A 732 33.44 1.81 -11.95
N LEU A 733 33.93 2.38 -10.86
CA LEU A 733 33.49 3.70 -10.44
C LEU A 733 33.58 4.62 -11.65
N GLY A 734 32.45 5.17 -12.09
CA GLY A 734 32.44 6.23 -13.10
C GLY A 734 33.48 7.26 -12.65
N VAL A 735 34.49 7.46 -13.44
CA VAL A 735 35.58 8.43 -13.18
C VAL A 735 34.88 9.74 -12.81
N ARG A 736 34.85 10.09 -11.50
CA ARG A 736 34.57 11.46 -11.09
C ARG A 736 35.54 12.30 -11.90
N GLY A 737 35.01 13.01 -12.91
CA GLY A 737 35.80 13.93 -13.70
C GLY A 737 36.57 14.77 -12.72
N ARG A 738 37.90 14.63 -12.71
CA ARG A 738 38.79 15.56 -12.01
C ARG A 738 38.36 16.93 -12.49
N GLY A 739 37.61 17.63 -11.66
CA GLY A 739 37.29 19.02 -11.83
C GLY A 739 38.63 19.69 -12.04
N GLY A 740 38.92 20.09 -13.29
CA GLY A 740 40.09 20.83 -13.62
C GLY A 740 40.16 22.04 -12.69
N ARG A 741 41.22 22.16 -11.94
CA ARG A 741 41.53 23.41 -11.25
C ARG A 741 41.39 24.52 -12.30
N PRO A 742 40.66 25.61 -12.02
CA PRO A 742 40.71 26.76 -12.91
C PRO A 742 42.15 27.31 -12.88
N SER A 743 42.86 27.05 -13.94
CA SER A 743 44.12 27.72 -14.23
C SER A 743 43.78 29.15 -14.63
N ASN A 744 44.52 30.06 -14.02
CA ASN A 744 44.71 31.48 -14.40
C ASN A 744 43.77 32.49 -13.75
N VAL A 745 44.16 32.84 -12.52
CA VAL A 745 44.17 34.26 -12.16
C VAL A 745 45.61 34.76 -12.43
N ARG A 746 45.84 35.38 -13.58
CA ARG A 746 46.99 36.22 -13.85
C ARG A 746 46.87 37.47 -12.97
N THR A 747 47.62 37.53 -11.87
CA THR A 747 47.93 38.78 -11.19
C THR A 747 48.87 39.60 -12.08
N GLY A 748 48.32 40.63 -12.71
CA GLY A 748 49.07 41.64 -13.40
C GLY A 748 49.97 42.40 -12.42
N LYS A 749 51.29 42.22 -12.53
CA LYS A 749 52.28 43.12 -11.92
C LYS A 749 52.28 44.42 -12.68
N THR A 750 51.73 45.48 -12.16
CA THR A 750 52.00 46.85 -12.54
C THR A 750 53.38 47.23 -12.01
N ARG A 751 54.32 47.47 -12.93
CA ARG A 751 55.57 48.18 -12.65
C ARG A 751 55.28 49.65 -12.36
N GLY A 752 55.48 50.09 -11.13
CA GLY A 752 55.63 51.50 -10.76
C GLY A 752 57.08 51.80 -10.55
N LYS A 753 57.60 52.66 -11.38
CA LYS A 753 58.97 53.34 -11.27
C LYS A 753 58.89 54.50 -10.27
N GLY A 754 59.94 54.71 -9.57
CA GLY A 754 60.31 55.97 -8.91
C GLY A 754 60.63 55.77 -7.44
N GLY A 755 61.87 55.88 -6.97
CA GLY A 755 62.66 57.01 -6.92
C GLY A 755 62.98 57.37 -5.51
N GLY A 756 64.24 57.23 -5.07
CA GLY A 756 64.87 58.27 -4.30
C GLY A 756 65.06 58.06 -2.79
N ARG A 757 66.31 57.85 -2.42
CA ARG A 757 67.10 58.51 -1.34
C ARG A 757 66.81 58.20 0.16
N ARG A 758 67.88 57.55 0.69
CA ARG A 758 68.79 57.97 1.76
C ARG A 758 68.25 58.11 3.24
N ARG A 759 69.03 57.41 4.03
CA ARG A 759 69.60 57.79 5.38
C ARG A 759 68.76 57.31 6.58
N GLY A 760 69.54 56.58 7.37
CA GLY A 760 69.41 56.42 8.82
C GLY A 760 69.71 55.03 9.25
#